data_7669ff4a2b051a149145d09956d4388f
#
_entry.id   7669ff4a2b051a149145d09956d4388f
#
_cell.length_a   1.000
_cell.length_b   1.000
_cell.length_c   1.000
_cell.angle_alpha   90.00
_cell.angle_beta   90.00
_cell.angle_gamma   90.00
#
_symmetry.space_group_name_H-M   'P 1'
#
loop_
_entity.id
_entity.type
_entity.pdbx_description
1 polymer ?
#
loop_
_entity_poly.entity_id
_entity_poly.type
_entity_poly.pdbx_seq_one_letter_code
_entity_poly.pdbx_strand_id
1 'polypeptide(L)'
;VQEYVLWYQELGMQDVPRVGGKNASLGEMISNLANAGVQVPGGFATTADAFNEFLEQSGLNSKIHDILDTLDVDDVNTLAKVGAEIRQWIIDTPFQPNLDQAIRDAYSQLHGDASQDVSFAVRSSATAEDMPDASFAGQQETFLNVRGIDAVMTAIKHVFASLFNDRAISYRVHQGYDHRGVALSAGIQRMVRSDKAASGVMFSIDTESGFEDVVFVTSSYGLGEMVVQGAVNPDEFYVHKPTLANGKPSVVRRNIGSKAIQMIYSADESHGKQVEIVDVDSSLSNKFSITDAEVQELAKQAVIIEKHYGRPMDIEWAKDGNDGKLYIVQARPETVRSNEDANVMERFQLNGTSTVVAEGRAIGHKIGSGTVRVLDSIDEMDKVQQGDILVTDMTDPDWEPIMKRAAAIVTNRGGRTCHAAIIARELGIPAVVGCGNATDLIQAGQDVTVSCAEGDTGYIYEGILDYEVLTSRVDEMPELPMKVMMNVGNPDRAFDFARLPHAGVGLARVEFVINRMIGVHPKALLNFDAQSDELKAEISEMMAGYESPVEFYISKLVEGIATLGCAFAPERVIVRMSDFKSNEYANLVGGQQYEPEEENPMIGFRGAARYISEDFRDCFALECEAIKRVRNQMGMTNIEIMIPFVRTLEEGKRVIELLEEHGLKRGENGLKVIMMCELPSNALLADEFLEYFDGFSIGSNDLTQLTLGLDRDSGLIAHLFDERNPAIKKLLSMAIQTAKAKGKYVGICGQGPSDHEDFAAWLVEQGIDSVSLNPDTVLETWLYLAKKLAD
;
A
#
# COMPACT_ATOMS: atom_id res chain seq x y z
N VAL A 1 -32.05 -31.84 19.78
CA VAL A 1 -31.77 -30.89 20.87
C VAL A 1 -31.29 -29.59 20.25
N GLN A 2 -31.98 -28.50 20.52
CA GLN A 2 -31.60 -27.17 19.99
C GLN A 2 -30.38 -26.69 20.79
N GLU A 3 -29.31 -26.31 20.02
CA GLU A 3 -28.10 -25.76 20.62
C GLU A 3 -28.19 -24.24 20.63
N TYR A 4 -27.93 -23.63 21.79
CA TYR A 4 -27.99 -22.17 21.97
C TYR A 4 -26.63 -21.51 21.86
N VAL A 5 -25.56 -22.23 22.23
CA VAL A 5 -24.18 -21.75 22.27
C VAL A 5 -23.25 -22.81 21.69
N LEU A 6 -22.29 -22.39 20.90
CA LEU A 6 -21.23 -23.24 20.32
C LEU A 6 -19.85 -22.65 20.59
N TRP A 7 -18.90 -23.49 20.98
CA TRP A 7 -17.51 -23.07 21.18
C TRP A 7 -16.79 -22.93 19.84
N TYR A 8 -15.87 -21.99 19.74
CA TYR A 8 -15.09 -21.76 18.48
C TYR A 8 -14.35 -23.03 18.02
N GLN A 9 -13.79 -23.83 18.95
CA GLN A 9 -13.11 -25.08 18.60
C GLN A 9 -14.02 -26.15 18.01
N GLU A 10 -15.33 -25.97 18.09
CA GLU A 10 -16.34 -26.89 17.52
C GLU A 10 -16.81 -26.44 16.13
N LEU A 11 -16.33 -25.28 15.67
CA LEU A 11 -16.82 -24.59 14.45
C LEU A 11 -15.86 -24.70 13.31
N GLY A 12 -16.42 -24.65 12.10
CA GLY A 12 -15.68 -24.52 10.83
C GLY A 12 -16.50 -23.74 9.81
N MET A 13 -15.99 -23.60 8.59
CA MET A 13 -16.68 -22.81 7.56
C MET A 13 -18.04 -23.37 7.14
N GLN A 14 -18.30 -24.64 7.39
CA GLN A 14 -19.63 -25.25 7.18
C GLN A 14 -20.69 -24.71 8.15
N ASP A 15 -20.28 -24.02 9.22
CA ASP A 15 -21.16 -23.50 10.26
C ASP A 15 -21.62 -22.05 10.06
N VAL A 16 -21.31 -21.43 8.90
CA VAL A 16 -21.76 -20.07 8.59
C VAL A 16 -23.27 -19.89 8.78
N PRO A 17 -24.15 -20.83 8.35
CA PRO A 17 -25.59 -20.70 8.61
C PRO A 17 -25.98 -20.75 10.09
N ARG A 18 -25.11 -21.27 10.95
CA ARG A 18 -25.38 -21.44 12.41
C ARG A 18 -24.87 -20.29 13.25
N VAL A 19 -23.69 -19.74 12.89
CA VAL A 19 -22.98 -18.73 13.72
C VAL A 19 -22.50 -17.52 12.98
N GLY A 20 -22.78 -17.42 11.68
CA GLY A 20 -22.29 -16.33 10.83
C GLY A 20 -20.84 -16.51 10.37
N GLY A 21 -20.44 -15.70 9.42
CA GLY A 21 -19.14 -15.81 8.73
C GLY A 21 -17.95 -15.57 9.63
N LYS A 22 -17.99 -14.53 10.46
CA LYS A 22 -16.86 -14.18 11.35
C LYS A 22 -16.57 -15.28 12.37
N ASN A 23 -17.59 -15.78 13.04
CA ASN A 23 -17.45 -16.85 14.05
C ASN A 23 -17.02 -18.18 13.41
N ALA A 24 -17.57 -18.51 12.24
CA ALA A 24 -17.18 -19.69 11.50
C ALA A 24 -15.71 -19.65 11.11
N SER A 25 -15.24 -18.50 10.65
CA SER A 25 -13.83 -18.30 10.28
C SER A 25 -12.89 -18.42 11.48
N LEU A 26 -13.25 -17.83 12.62
CA LEU A 26 -12.47 -17.99 13.86
C LEU A 26 -12.37 -19.47 14.27
N GLY A 27 -13.47 -20.18 14.22
CA GLY A 27 -13.50 -21.62 14.50
C GLY A 27 -12.67 -22.43 13.52
N GLU A 28 -12.76 -22.14 12.25
CA GLU A 28 -11.94 -22.77 11.19
C GLU A 28 -10.45 -22.61 11.46
N MET A 29 -10.01 -21.41 11.80
CA MET A 29 -8.60 -21.14 12.11
C MET A 29 -8.13 -21.83 13.38
N ILE A 30 -8.94 -21.82 14.45
CA ILE A 30 -8.60 -22.49 15.71
C ILE A 30 -8.47 -24.00 15.48
N SER A 31 -9.41 -24.59 14.75
CA SER A 31 -9.46 -26.04 14.55
C SER A 31 -8.38 -26.57 13.62
N ASN A 32 -7.97 -25.79 12.61
CA ASN A 32 -7.13 -26.28 11.51
C ASN A 32 -5.74 -25.63 11.45
N LEU A 33 -5.54 -24.44 12.00
CA LEU A 33 -4.30 -23.67 11.82
C LEU A 33 -3.51 -23.44 13.12
N ALA A 34 -4.01 -23.84 14.28
CA ALA A 34 -3.31 -23.69 15.56
C ALA A 34 -1.94 -24.40 15.54
N ASN A 35 -1.87 -25.59 14.98
CA ASN A 35 -0.63 -26.35 14.85
C ASN A 35 0.34 -25.75 13.84
N ALA A 36 -0.14 -24.93 12.91
CA ALA A 36 0.69 -24.23 11.92
C ALA A 36 1.23 -22.90 12.45
N GLY A 37 0.87 -22.51 13.68
CA GLY A 37 1.37 -21.31 14.32
C GLY A 37 0.43 -20.11 14.30
N VAL A 38 -0.81 -20.26 13.86
CA VAL A 38 -1.82 -19.21 13.91
C VAL A 38 -2.52 -19.24 15.27
N GLN A 39 -2.34 -18.17 16.04
CA GLN A 39 -2.93 -18.06 17.38
C GLN A 39 -4.19 -17.20 17.31
N VAL A 40 -5.31 -17.74 17.79
CA VAL A 40 -6.60 -17.05 17.82
C VAL A 40 -7.13 -17.11 19.26
N PRO A 41 -7.57 -15.97 19.84
CA PRO A 41 -8.17 -15.99 21.18
C PRO A 41 -9.42 -16.86 21.21
N GLY A 42 -9.59 -17.61 22.30
CA GLY A 42 -10.74 -18.49 22.49
C GLY A 42 -12.04 -17.73 22.76
N GLY A 43 -13.16 -18.43 22.54
CA GLY A 43 -14.46 -17.87 22.76
C GLY A 43 -15.59 -18.81 22.37
N PHE A 44 -16.81 -18.28 22.42
CA PHE A 44 -18.02 -19.00 22.03
C PHE A 44 -18.97 -18.07 21.26
N ALA A 45 -19.95 -18.66 20.60
CA ALA A 45 -20.94 -17.92 19.81
C ALA A 45 -22.34 -18.39 20.13
N THR A 46 -23.30 -17.45 20.13
CA THR A 46 -24.72 -17.81 20.13
C THR A 46 -25.14 -18.29 18.75
N THR A 47 -26.15 -19.14 18.65
CA THR A 47 -26.56 -19.68 17.35
C THR A 47 -27.64 -18.84 16.68
N ALA A 48 -27.72 -18.98 15.34
CA ALA A 48 -28.79 -18.36 14.56
C ALA A 48 -30.18 -18.86 15.01
N ASP A 49 -30.28 -20.13 15.35
CA ASP A 49 -31.52 -20.68 15.86
C ASP A 49 -31.95 -20.02 17.17
N ALA A 50 -30.99 -19.76 18.05
CA ALA A 50 -31.27 -19.06 19.33
C ALA A 50 -31.76 -17.63 19.08
N PHE A 51 -31.19 -16.94 18.09
CA PHE A 51 -31.63 -15.61 17.70
C PHE A 51 -33.03 -15.61 17.10
N ASN A 52 -33.36 -16.55 16.23
CA ASN A 52 -34.67 -16.68 15.63
C ASN A 52 -35.74 -17.02 16.70
N GLU A 53 -35.43 -17.94 17.62
CA GLU A 53 -36.29 -18.23 18.74
C GLU A 53 -36.54 -17.03 19.63
N PHE A 54 -35.49 -16.22 19.87
CA PHE A 54 -35.62 -14.98 20.64
C PHE A 54 -36.63 -14.02 19.98
N LEU A 55 -36.56 -13.84 18.63
CA LEU A 55 -37.48 -12.95 17.90
C LEU A 55 -38.92 -13.47 17.87
N GLU A 56 -39.14 -14.77 18.00
CA GLU A 56 -40.50 -15.35 18.02
C GLU A 56 -41.24 -15.06 19.32
N GLN A 57 -40.54 -14.65 20.35
CA GLN A 57 -41.15 -14.35 21.65
C GLN A 57 -42.08 -13.14 21.57
N SER A 58 -43.25 -13.23 22.25
CA SER A 58 -44.18 -12.11 22.41
C SER A 58 -44.63 -11.47 21.08
N GLY A 59 -44.57 -12.20 19.97
CA GLY A 59 -44.90 -11.68 18.65
C GLY A 59 -43.92 -10.62 18.12
N LEU A 60 -42.72 -10.55 18.68
CA LEU A 60 -41.71 -9.55 18.30
C LEU A 60 -41.32 -9.63 16.82
N ASN A 61 -41.15 -10.83 16.28
CA ASN A 61 -40.78 -11.03 14.88
C ASN A 61 -41.84 -10.46 13.92
N SER A 62 -43.10 -10.78 14.14
CA SER A 62 -44.19 -10.23 13.32
C SER A 62 -44.26 -8.71 13.42
N LYS A 63 -44.14 -8.17 14.63
CA LYS A 63 -44.13 -6.71 14.86
C LYS A 63 -43.04 -6.01 14.11
N ILE A 64 -41.81 -6.56 14.08
CA ILE A 64 -40.66 -5.99 13.38
C ILE A 64 -40.90 -6.02 11.87
N HIS A 65 -41.26 -7.17 11.32
CA HIS A 65 -41.40 -7.30 9.85
C HIS A 65 -42.61 -6.55 9.31
N ASP A 66 -43.69 -6.42 10.08
CA ASP A 66 -44.84 -5.61 9.67
C ASP A 66 -44.43 -4.13 9.45
N ILE A 67 -43.61 -3.56 10.34
CA ILE A 67 -43.17 -2.18 10.20
C ILE A 67 -42.09 -2.03 9.10
N LEU A 68 -41.20 -3.02 8.92
CA LEU A 68 -40.18 -3.00 7.88
C LEU A 68 -40.79 -3.11 6.46
N ASP A 69 -41.86 -3.89 6.30
CA ASP A 69 -42.52 -4.10 5.01
C ASP A 69 -43.13 -2.80 4.43
N THR A 70 -43.41 -1.84 5.30
CA THR A 70 -43.99 -0.54 4.90
C THR A 70 -42.98 0.61 4.90
N LEU A 71 -41.72 0.36 5.27
CA LEU A 71 -40.71 1.37 5.42
C LEU A 71 -40.08 1.78 4.09
N ASP A 72 -40.04 3.09 3.81
CA ASP A 72 -39.23 3.67 2.76
C ASP A 72 -37.83 4.02 3.32
N VAL A 73 -36.82 3.23 2.96
CA VAL A 73 -35.45 3.41 3.47
C VAL A 73 -34.75 4.65 2.90
N ASP A 74 -35.28 5.24 1.84
CA ASP A 74 -34.74 6.47 1.26
C ASP A 74 -35.19 7.73 2.04
N ASP A 75 -36.23 7.61 2.86
CA ASP A 75 -36.62 8.62 3.83
C ASP A 75 -35.79 8.43 5.11
N VAL A 76 -34.68 9.14 5.20
CA VAL A 76 -33.69 9.02 6.27
C VAL A 76 -34.28 9.24 7.65
N ASN A 77 -35.18 10.20 7.79
CA ASN A 77 -35.81 10.52 9.10
C ASN A 77 -36.74 9.41 9.57
N THR A 78 -37.53 8.85 8.66
CA THR A 78 -38.43 7.73 8.97
C THR A 78 -37.61 6.48 9.28
N LEU A 79 -36.55 6.20 8.53
CA LEU A 79 -35.65 5.10 8.80
C LEU A 79 -35.05 5.19 10.20
N ALA A 80 -34.55 6.37 10.60
CA ALA A 80 -33.94 6.58 11.91
C ALA A 80 -34.97 6.34 13.03
N LYS A 81 -36.19 6.80 12.87
CA LYS A 81 -37.26 6.61 13.85
C LYS A 81 -37.65 5.14 14.00
N VAL A 82 -37.92 4.48 12.89
CA VAL A 82 -38.36 3.08 12.86
C VAL A 82 -37.23 2.17 13.36
N GLY A 83 -36.01 2.40 12.93
CA GLY A 83 -34.87 1.65 13.39
C GLY A 83 -34.68 1.73 14.90
N ALA A 84 -34.78 2.93 15.48
CA ALA A 84 -34.68 3.14 16.92
C ALA A 84 -35.78 2.39 17.69
N GLU A 85 -37.00 2.42 17.17
CA GLU A 85 -38.13 1.68 17.79
C GLU A 85 -37.87 0.17 17.80
N ILE A 86 -37.42 -0.39 16.67
CA ILE A 86 -37.16 -1.82 16.58
C ILE A 86 -36.03 -2.23 17.53
N ARG A 87 -34.96 -1.50 17.57
CA ARG A 87 -33.82 -1.78 18.47
C ARG A 87 -34.26 -1.74 19.93
N GLN A 88 -35.10 -0.76 20.30
CA GLN A 88 -35.59 -0.65 21.66
C GLN A 88 -36.50 -1.83 22.04
N TRP A 89 -37.34 -2.32 21.12
CA TRP A 89 -38.16 -3.53 21.38
C TRP A 89 -37.30 -4.73 21.69
N ILE A 90 -36.19 -4.92 20.97
CA ILE A 90 -35.25 -6.02 21.19
C ILE A 90 -34.57 -5.87 22.56
N ILE A 91 -34.09 -4.68 22.87
CA ILE A 91 -33.39 -4.40 24.12
C ILE A 91 -34.31 -4.68 25.33
N ASP A 92 -35.56 -4.31 25.22
CA ASP A 92 -36.55 -4.47 26.29
C ASP A 92 -37.09 -5.92 26.47
N THR A 93 -36.88 -6.78 25.47
CA THR A 93 -37.36 -8.17 25.51
C THR A 93 -36.35 -9.05 26.27
N PRO A 94 -36.74 -9.78 27.35
CA PRO A 94 -35.81 -10.67 28.03
C PRO A 94 -35.40 -11.88 27.17
N PHE A 95 -34.19 -12.38 27.38
CA PHE A 95 -33.77 -13.65 26.76
C PHE A 95 -34.63 -14.80 27.21
N GLN A 96 -34.89 -15.72 26.29
CA GLN A 96 -35.49 -17.01 26.70
C GLN A 96 -34.62 -17.71 27.73
N PRO A 97 -35.24 -18.40 28.74
CA PRO A 97 -34.48 -18.96 29.87
C PRO A 97 -33.36 -19.92 29.46
N ASN A 98 -33.55 -20.71 28.43
CA ASN A 98 -32.54 -21.67 27.98
C ASN A 98 -31.33 -20.98 27.38
N LEU A 99 -31.52 -19.92 26.59
CA LEU A 99 -30.42 -19.12 26.04
C LEU A 99 -29.67 -18.38 27.14
N ASP A 100 -30.40 -17.76 28.07
CA ASP A 100 -29.83 -17.08 29.23
C ASP A 100 -28.88 -17.99 30.00
N GLN A 101 -29.37 -19.20 30.37
CA GLN A 101 -28.55 -20.15 31.10
C GLN A 101 -27.36 -20.69 30.30
N ALA A 102 -27.54 -20.95 29.02
CA ALA A 102 -26.45 -21.42 28.15
C ALA A 102 -25.32 -20.40 28.06
N ILE A 103 -25.67 -19.11 27.94
CA ILE A 103 -24.66 -18.02 27.91
C ILE A 103 -23.92 -17.93 29.25
N ARG A 104 -24.64 -18.00 30.36
CA ARG A 104 -24.05 -17.93 31.72
C ARG A 104 -23.09 -19.10 31.98
N ASP A 105 -23.47 -20.32 31.60
CA ASP A 105 -22.61 -21.49 31.71
C ASP A 105 -21.35 -21.40 30.86
N ALA A 106 -21.49 -20.98 29.60
CA ALA A 106 -20.37 -20.81 28.71
C ALA A 106 -19.42 -19.69 29.18
N TYR A 107 -19.97 -18.57 29.64
CA TYR A 107 -19.17 -17.46 30.19
C TYR A 107 -18.37 -17.94 31.40
N SER A 108 -18.99 -18.66 32.33
CA SER A 108 -18.34 -19.18 33.53
C SER A 108 -17.16 -20.09 33.16
N GLN A 109 -17.33 -20.96 32.17
CA GLN A 109 -16.29 -21.84 31.67
C GLN A 109 -15.18 -21.07 30.97
N LEU A 110 -15.50 -20.06 30.12
CA LEU A 110 -14.54 -19.26 29.42
C LEU A 110 -13.73 -18.36 30.36
N HIS A 111 -14.39 -17.78 31.36
CA HIS A 111 -13.74 -16.98 32.40
C HIS A 111 -12.76 -17.82 33.23
N GLY A 112 -13.14 -19.02 33.57
CA GLY A 112 -12.36 -19.96 34.39
C GLY A 112 -12.00 -19.37 35.75
N ASP A 113 -10.88 -19.84 36.31
CA ASP A 113 -10.34 -19.40 37.60
C ASP A 113 -9.46 -18.13 37.46
N ALA A 114 -9.53 -17.42 36.33
CA ALA A 114 -8.72 -16.24 36.09
C ALA A 114 -9.06 -15.12 37.08
N SER A 115 -8.05 -14.41 37.55
CA SER A 115 -8.20 -13.20 38.36
C SER A 115 -9.03 -12.15 37.62
N GLN A 116 -9.55 -11.15 38.35
CA GLN A 116 -10.58 -10.19 37.93
C GLN A 116 -10.33 -9.39 36.64
N ASP A 117 -9.21 -9.60 35.97
CA ASP A 117 -8.77 -8.76 34.82
C ASP A 117 -9.12 -9.31 33.44
N VAL A 118 -9.97 -10.32 33.34
CA VAL A 118 -10.36 -10.92 32.06
C VAL A 118 -11.48 -10.09 31.43
N SER A 119 -11.23 -9.58 30.25
CA SER A 119 -12.22 -8.86 29.45
C SER A 119 -12.50 -9.58 28.13
N PHE A 120 -13.64 -9.23 27.53
CA PHE A 120 -14.14 -9.88 26.34
C PHE A 120 -14.52 -8.86 25.27
N ALA A 121 -14.40 -9.25 24.01
CA ALA A 121 -15.05 -8.58 22.90
C ALA A 121 -16.35 -9.31 22.60
N VAL A 122 -17.42 -8.56 22.41
CA VAL A 122 -18.71 -9.10 21.99
C VAL A 122 -19.02 -8.51 20.61
N ARG A 123 -19.07 -9.38 19.60
CA ARG A 123 -19.18 -8.99 18.20
C ARG A 123 -20.37 -9.63 17.52
N SER A 124 -20.93 -8.89 16.56
CA SER A 124 -21.93 -9.45 15.66
C SER A 124 -21.31 -10.33 14.59
N SER A 125 -22.01 -11.38 14.20
CA SER A 125 -21.66 -12.23 13.06
C SER A 125 -22.97 -12.64 12.36
N ALA A 126 -23.25 -12.04 11.22
CA ALA A 126 -24.46 -12.31 10.46
C ALA A 126 -24.29 -13.51 9.53
N THR A 127 -25.36 -14.25 9.32
CA THR A 127 -25.36 -15.40 8.41
C THR A 127 -25.17 -15.00 6.95
N ALA A 128 -25.46 -13.76 6.60
CA ALA A 128 -25.24 -13.18 5.25
C ALA A 128 -23.99 -12.31 5.16
N GLU A 129 -23.23 -12.16 6.26
CA GLU A 129 -22.00 -11.38 6.30
C GLU A 129 -20.88 -12.14 5.57
N ASP A 130 -19.95 -11.39 4.93
CA ASP A 130 -18.79 -11.92 4.20
C ASP A 130 -19.16 -12.87 3.05
N MET A 131 -20.28 -12.62 2.42
CA MET A 131 -20.62 -13.26 1.14
C MET A 131 -19.60 -12.87 0.07
N PRO A 132 -19.23 -13.76 -0.89
CA PRO A 132 -18.21 -13.47 -1.88
C PRO A 132 -18.46 -12.21 -2.73
N ASP A 133 -19.72 -11.86 -2.94
CA ASP A 133 -20.13 -10.77 -3.82
C ASP A 133 -20.45 -9.45 -3.09
N ALA A 134 -20.46 -9.46 -1.76
CA ALA A 134 -20.81 -8.29 -0.96
C ALA A 134 -20.18 -8.35 0.42
N SER A 135 -19.76 -7.22 0.93
CA SER A 135 -19.19 -7.07 2.26
C SER A 135 -20.11 -6.25 3.15
N PHE A 136 -20.43 -6.78 4.32
CA PHE A 136 -21.16 -6.05 5.38
C PHE A 136 -20.19 -5.30 6.32
N ALA A 137 -18.95 -5.02 5.89
CA ALA A 137 -17.93 -4.39 6.70
C ALA A 137 -18.44 -3.12 7.38
N GLY A 138 -18.26 -3.04 8.70
CA GLY A 138 -18.64 -1.88 9.50
C GLY A 138 -20.14 -1.65 9.67
N GLN A 139 -20.99 -2.58 9.28
CA GLN A 139 -22.46 -2.42 9.38
C GLN A 139 -23.06 -2.87 10.69
N GLN A 140 -22.28 -3.56 11.53
CA GLN A 140 -22.75 -4.14 12.79
C GLN A 140 -21.80 -3.79 13.94
N GLU A 141 -22.25 -3.94 15.17
CA GLU A 141 -21.53 -3.41 16.33
C GLU A 141 -20.56 -4.38 16.96
N THR A 142 -19.53 -3.81 17.59
CA THR A 142 -18.54 -4.51 18.41
C THR A 142 -18.41 -3.81 19.75
N PHE A 143 -18.45 -4.57 20.84
CA PHE A 143 -18.25 -4.06 22.19
C PHE A 143 -16.93 -4.60 22.73
N LEU A 144 -16.07 -3.71 23.19
CA LEU A 144 -14.71 -4.03 23.64
C LEU A 144 -14.61 -3.89 25.16
N ASN A 145 -13.67 -4.58 25.76
CA ASN A 145 -13.41 -4.54 27.20
C ASN A 145 -14.65 -4.78 28.04
N VAL A 146 -15.44 -5.76 27.66
CA VAL A 146 -16.66 -6.15 28.38
C VAL A 146 -16.28 -7.06 29.55
N ARG A 147 -16.62 -6.67 30.76
CA ARG A 147 -16.26 -7.40 31.98
C ARG A 147 -17.49 -7.78 32.77
N GLY A 148 -17.55 -9.03 33.23
CA GLY A 148 -18.62 -9.55 34.00
C GLY A 148 -19.78 -10.06 33.18
N ILE A 149 -20.53 -11.01 33.76
CA ILE A 149 -21.64 -11.67 33.07
C ILE A 149 -22.78 -10.71 32.71
N ASP A 150 -23.10 -9.76 33.59
CA ASP A 150 -24.20 -8.83 33.33
C ASP A 150 -23.89 -7.93 32.16
N ALA A 151 -22.63 -7.44 32.06
CA ALA A 151 -22.17 -6.63 30.95
C ALA A 151 -22.15 -7.43 29.63
N VAL A 152 -21.77 -8.71 29.69
CA VAL A 152 -21.79 -9.60 28.54
C VAL A 152 -23.21 -9.80 28.03
N MET A 153 -24.15 -10.07 28.96
CA MET A 153 -25.57 -10.26 28.61
C MET A 153 -26.15 -9.01 27.96
N THR A 154 -25.84 -7.84 28.50
CA THR A 154 -26.26 -6.55 27.91
C THR A 154 -25.65 -6.33 26.52
N ALA A 155 -24.37 -6.63 26.35
CA ALA A 155 -23.70 -6.49 25.06
C ALA A 155 -24.28 -7.43 23.99
N ILE A 156 -24.61 -8.66 24.36
CA ILE A 156 -25.25 -9.61 23.44
C ILE A 156 -26.61 -9.07 22.98
N LYS A 157 -27.41 -8.50 23.92
CA LYS A 157 -28.69 -7.88 23.60
C LYS A 157 -28.52 -6.75 22.55
N HIS A 158 -27.55 -5.90 22.77
CA HIS A 158 -27.24 -4.80 21.83
C HIS A 158 -26.73 -5.34 20.48
N VAL A 159 -25.97 -6.44 20.47
CA VAL A 159 -25.55 -7.10 19.23
C VAL A 159 -26.79 -7.61 18.49
N PHE A 160 -27.74 -8.23 19.17
CA PHE A 160 -28.98 -8.66 18.51
C PHE A 160 -29.77 -7.50 17.91
N ALA A 161 -29.84 -6.39 18.63
CA ALA A 161 -30.48 -5.17 18.13
C ALA A 161 -29.78 -4.59 16.91
N SER A 162 -28.45 -4.77 16.77
CA SER A 162 -27.67 -4.20 15.69
C SER A 162 -28.01 -4.74 14.29
N LEU A 163 -28.69 -5.88 14.19
CA LEU A 163 -29.21 -6.37 12.92
C LEU A 163 -30.18 -5.35 12.29
N PHE A 164 -30.80 -4.53 13.11
CA PHE A 164 -31.75 -3.50 12.72
C PHE A 164 -31.19 -2.08 12.88
N ASN A 165 -29.88 -1.92 12.79
CA ASN A 165 -29.26 -0.60 12.60
C ASN A 165 -29.75 -0.01 11.28
N ASP A 166 -29.91 1.31 11.24
CA ASP A 166 -30.44 2.02 10.07
C ASP A 166 -29.69 1.64 8.80
N ARG A 167 -28.38 1.61 8.89
CA ARG A 167 -27.48 1.24 7.80
C ARG A 167 -27.70 -0.22 7.35
N ALA A 168 -27.81 -1.14 8.28
CA ALA A 168 -28.03 -2.56 7.99
C ALA A 168 -29.36 -2.78 7.28
N ILE A 169 -30.42 -2.09 7.73
CA ILE A 169 -31.72 -2.12 7.10
C ILE A 169 -31.65 -1.61 5.67
N SER A 170 -31.05 -0.40 5.49
CA SER A 170 -30.89 0.24 4.18
C SER A 170 -30.06 -0.62 3.22
N TYR A 171 -28.96 -1.17 3.69
CA TYR A 171 -28.10 -2.03 2.88
C TYR A 171 -28.85 -3.25 2.34
N ARG A 172 -29.59 -3.95 3.19
CA ARG A 172 -30.35 -5.14 2.78
C ARG A 172 -31.39 -4.81 1.71
N VAL A 173 -32.10 -3.69 1.88
CA VAL A 173 -33.08 -3.24 0.89
C VAL A 173 -32.43 -2.93 -0.46
N HIS A 174 -31.33 -2.17 -0.44
CA HIS A 174 -30.61 -1.78 -1.67
C HIS A 174 -29.95 -2.97 -2.38
N GLN A 175 -29.53 -4.00 -1.65
CA GLN A 175 -28.95 -5.22 -2.22
C GLN A 175 -29.99 -6.28 -2.58
N GLY A 176 -31.26 -6.05 -2.28
CA GLY A 176 -32.33 -6.99 -2.57
C GLY A 176 -32.41 -8.19 -1.61
N TYR A 177 -31.77 -8.10 -0.43
CA TYR A 177 -31.83 -9.14 0.57
C TYR A 177 -33.12 -9.04 1.41
N ASP A 178 -33.76 -10.19 1.65
CA ASP A 178 -34.92 -10.26 2.54
C ASP A 178 -34.47 -10.16 4.00
N HIS A 179 -35.06 -9.27 4.77
CA HIS A 179 -34.79 -9.13 6.22
C HIS A 179 -35.03 -10.42 6.98
N ARG A 180 -35.98 -11.24 6.54
CA ARG A 180 -36.32 -12.52 7.18
C ARG A 180 -35.27 -13.62 6.97
N GLY A 181 -34.49 -13.50 5.92
CA GLY A 181 -33.48 -14.47 5.54
C GLY A 181 -32.14 -14.30 6.26
N VAL A 182 -31.99 -13.29 7.11
CA VAL A 182 -30.74 -12.98 7.81
C VAL A 182 -30.92 -13.19 9.29
N ALA A 183 -30.07 -14.01 9.88
CA ALA A 183 -29.99 -14.21 11.31
C ALA A 183 -28.64 -13.72 11.85
N LEU A 184 -28.58 -13.52 13.16
CA LEU A 184 -27.40 -12.96 13.81
C LEU A 184 -26.88 -13.90 14.88
N SER A 185 -25.57 -14.00 14.97
CA SER A 185 -24.86 -14.63 16.08
C SER A 185 -24.06 -13.56 16.82
N ALA A 186 -23.98 -13.68 18.13
CA ALA A 186 -23.04 -12.90 18.94
C ALA A 186 -21.82 -13.77 19.26
N GLY A 187 -20.65 -13.30 18.94
CA GLY A 187 -19.39 -13.94 19.31
C GLY A 187 -18.82 -13.29 20.57
N ILE A 188 -18.48 -14.09 21.56
CA ILE A 188 -17.85 -13.67 22.81
C ILE A 188 -16.43 -14.23 22.82
N GLN A 189 -15.44 -13.35 22.70
CA GLN A 189 -14.03 -13.71 22.54
C GLN A 189 -13.17 -13.02 23.59
N ARG A 190 -12.18 -13.72 24.11
CA ARG A 190 -11.20 -13.10 25.00
C ARG A 190 -10.48 -11.96 24.30
N MET A 191 -10.35 -10.82 25.00
CA MET A 191 -9.60 -9.67 24.48
C MET A 191 -8.10 -9.94 24.50
N VAL A 192 -7.44 -9.56 23.41
CA VAL A 192 -5.99 -9.38 23.37
C VAL A 192 -5.65 -8.02 23.97
N ARG A 193 -4.68 -7.95 24.87
CA ARG A 193 -4.32 -6.69 25.56
C ARG A 193 -3.46 -5.78 24.66
N SER A 194 -3.97 -5.48 23.47
CA SER A 194 -3.34 -4.55 22.54
C SER A 194 -3.44 -3.08 22.98
N ASP A 195 -4.29 -2.79 23.96
CA ASP A 195 -4.29 -1.49 24.64
C ASP A 195 -2.92 -1.13 25.23
N LYS A 196 -2.11 -2.16 25.55
CA LYS A 196 -0.75 -2.01 26.06
C LYS A 196 0.34 -2.20 25.00
N ALA A 197 -0.03 -2.43 23.76
CA ALA A 197 0.91 -2.71 22.67
C ALA A 197 0.42 -2.12 21.35
N ALA A 198 0.11 -2.98 20.37
CA ALA A 198 -0.24 -2.55 19.02
C ALA A 198 -1.27 -3.50 18.40
N SER A 199 -1.91 -3.02 17.37
CA SER A 199 -2.87 -3.79 16.58
C SER A 199 -2.96 -3.22 15.17
N GLY A 200 -3.62 -3.94 14.28
CA GLY A 200 -3.82 -3.47 12.93
C GLY A 200 -4.59 -4.44 12.05
N VAL A 201 -4.52 -4.16 10.77
CA VAL A 201 -5.14 -4.96 9.72
C VAL A 201 -4.06 -5.34 8.72
N MET A 202 -4.15 -6.53 8.15
CA MET A 202 -3.27 -6.95 7.07
C MET A 202 -4.05 -7.63 5.95
N PHE A 203 -3.49 -7.55 4.76
CA PHE A 203 -4.07 -8.16 3.55
C PHE A 203 -3.02 -9.06 2.92
N SER A 204 -3.42 -10.24 2.47
CA SER A 204 -2.53 -11.15 1.75
C SER A 204 -2.41 -10.84 0.26
N ILE A 205 -2.82 -9.67 -0.14
CA ILE A 205 -2.71 -9.10 -1.50
C ILE A 205 -2.50 -7.59 -1.35
N ASP A 206 -1.84 -6.95 -2.34
CA ASP A 206 -1.84 -5.48 -2.39
C ASP A 206 -3.22 -5.00 -2.83
N THR A 207 -3.91 -4.27 -1.96
CA THR A 207 -5.29 -3.81 -2.20
C THR A 207 -5.39 -2.73 -3.26
N GLU A 208 -4.28 -2.06 -3.60
CA GLU A 208 -4.27 -1.01 -4.62
C GLU A 208 -4.08 -1.57 -6.04
N SER A 209 -3.10 -2.46 -6.21
CA SER A 209 -2.72 -2.99 -7.52
C SER A 209 -3.25 -4.39 -7.80
N GLY A 210 -3.59 -5.15 -6.75
CA GLY A 210 -3.89 -6.58 -6.89
C GLY A 210 -2.66 -7.46 -6.97
N PHE A 211 -1.46 -6.94 -6.69
CA PHE A 211 -0.22 -7.73 -6.69
C PHE A 211 -0.28 -8.80 -5.60
N GLU A 212 -0.07 -10.07 -6.00
CA GLU A 212 -0.34 -11.23 -5.14
C GLU A 212 0.85 -11.67 -4.28
N ASP A 213 2.08 -11.28 -4.63
CA ASP A 213 3.28 -11.77 -3.96
C ASP A 213 3.73 -10.94 -2.76
N VAL A 214 2.86 -10.09 -2.25
CA VAL A 214 3.11 -9.31 -1.03
C VAL A 214 1.97 -9.45 -0.03
N VAL A 215 2.33 -9.28 1.26
CA VAL A 215 1.38 -9.05 2.36
C VAL A 215 1.51 -7.58 2.74
N PHE A 216 0.38 -6.89 2.81
CA PHE A 216 0.31 -5.50 3.27
C PHE A 216 -0.13 -5.48 4.73
N VAL A 217 0.69 -4.92 5.62
CA VAL A 217 0.45 -4.89 7.07
C VAL A 217 0.35 -3.45 7.54
N THR A 218 -0.70 -3.14 8.30
CA THR A 218 -0.81 -1.88 9.04
C THR A 218 -0.66 -2.11 10.52
N SER A 219 -0.18 -1.10 11.24
CA SER A 219 0.03 -1.17 12.69
C SER A 219 -0.11 0.20 13.34
N SER A 220 -0.77 0.25 14.48
CA SER A 220 -0.82 1.42 15.34
C SER A 220 -0.89 1.00 16.80
N TYR A 221 -0.66 1.94 17.70
CA TYR A 221 -0.77 1.67 19.14
C TYR A 221 -2.22 1.52 19.58
N GLY A 222 -2.45 0.70 20.60
CA GLY A 222 -3.73 0.53 21.23
C GLY A 222 -4.64 -0.51 20.55
N LEU A 223 -5.92 -0.45 20.87
CA LEU A 223 -6.93 -1.34 20.33
C LEU A 223 -7.18 -1.09 18.85
N GLY A 224 -7.46 -2.14 18.10
CA GLY A 224 -7.56 -2.12 16.63
C GLY A 224 -8.72 -1.30 16.06
N GLU A 225 -9.69 -0.93 16.86
CA GLU A 225 -10.85 -0.15 16.43
C GLU A 225 -10.45 1.18 15.77
N MET A 226 -9.39 1.83 16.26
CA MET A 226 -8.91 3.10 15.69
C MET A 226 -8.42 2.92 14.26
N VAL A 227 -7.75 1.82 13.94
CA VAL A 227 -7.29 1.53 12.58
C VAL A 227 -8.48 1.18 11.68
N VAL A 228 -9.39 0.34 12.16
CA VAL A 228 -10.56 -0.10 11.39
C VAL A 228 -11.49 1.06 11.08
N GLN A 229 -11.72 1.97 12.04
CA GLN A 229 -12.55 3.16 11.86
C GLN A 229 -11.87 4.26 11.04
N GLY A 230 -10.57 4.18 10.80
CA GLY A 230 -9.83 5.21 10.10
C GLY A 230 -9.57 6.47 10.92
N ALA A 231 -9.61 6.35 12.25
CA ALA A 231 -9.36 7.48 13.15
C ALA A 231 -7.88 7.78 13.35
N VAL A 232 -7.00 6.94 12.85
CA VAL A 232 -5.55 7.05 13.03
C VAL A 232 -4.84 6.76 11.69
N ASN A 233 -3.69 7.41 11.50
CA ASN A 233 -2.80 7.13 10.37
C ASN A 233 -1.76 6.10 10.84
N PRO A 234 -1.90 4.83 10.44
CA PRO A 234 -1.06 3.75 10.95
C PRO A 234 0.28 3.68 10.22
N ASP A 235 1.22 2.92 10.80
CA ASP A 235 2.39 2.45 10.08
C ASP A 235 1.96 1.45 9.01
N GLU A 236 2.67 1.42 7.88
CA GLU A 236 2.39 0.51 6.78
C GLU A 236 3.67 -0.24 6.38
N PHE A 237 3.50 -1.53 6.07
CA PHE A 237 4.60 -2.40 5.67
C PHE A 237 4.18 -3.28 4.50
N TYR A 238 5.12 -3.52 3.58
CA TYR A 238 4.98 -4.54 2.54
C TYR A 238 5.99 -5.65 2.77
N VAL A 239 5.51 -6.89 2.75
CA VAL A 239 6.35 -8.09 2.94
C VAL A 239 6.28 -8.97 1.71
N HIS A 240 7.44 -9.32 1.15
CA HIS A 240 7.53 -10.16 -0.04
C HIS A 240 7.38 -11.64 0.33
N LYS A 241 6.37 -12.30 -0.22
CA LYS A 241 6.06 -13.70 0.11
C LYS A 241 7.16 -14.69 -0.29
N PRO A 242 7.74 -14.66 -1.52
CA PRO A 242 8.77 -15.64 -1.89
C PRO A 242 10.02 -15.60 -1.01
N THR A 243 10.55 -14.42 -0.71
CA THR A 243 11.73 -14.31 0.17
C THR A 243 11.41 -14.66 1.61
N LEU A 244 10.20 -14.38 2.07
CA LEU A 244 9.72 -14.81 3.38
C LEU A 244 9.70 -16.34 3.50
N ALA A 245 9.21 -17.04 2.47
CA ALA A 245 9.19 -18.50 2.41
C ALA A 245 10.59 -19.10 2.47
N ASN A 246 11.59 -18.39 1.97
CA ASN A 246 13.00 -18.82 1.97
C ASN A 246 13.74 -18.40 3.27
N GLY A 247 13.05 -17.87 4.26
CA GLY A 247 13.65 -17.46 5.53
C GLY A 247 14.54 -16.23 5.47
N LYS A 248 14.40 -15.41 4.43
CA LYS A 248 15.16 -14.18 4.24
C LYS A 248 14.44 -12.97 4.83
N PRO A 249 15.18 -11.89 5.20
CA PRO A 249 14.53 -10.60 5.46
C PRO A 249 13.68 -10.19 4.26
N SER A 250 12.41 -9.90 4.50
CA SER A 250 11.44 -9.76 3.41
C SER A 250 10.54 -8.53 3.50
N VAL A 251 10.78 -7.65 4.48
CA VAL A 251 10.10 -6.36 4.55
C VAL A 251 10.71 -5.44 3.49
N VAL A 252 9.97 -5.23 2.41
CA VAL A 252 10.47 -4.46 1.25
C VAL A 252 10.15 -2.98 1.35
N ARG A 253 9.20 -2.59 2.20
CA ARG A 253 8.82 -1.18 2.34
C ARG A 253 8.24 -0.91 3.73
N ARG A 254 8.53 0.30 4.27
CA ARG A 254 8.03 0.81 5.54
C ARG A 254 7.61 2.26 5.36
N ASN A 255 6.42 2.60 5.84
CA ASN A 255 5.96 3.97 5.91
C ASN A 255 5.50 4.23 7.35
N ILE A 256 6.11 5.20 8.01
CA ILE A 256 5.72 5.55 9.37
C ILE A 256 4.46 6.40 9.35
N GLY A 257 3.48 6.04 10.19
CA GLY A 257 2.26 6.80 10.37
C GLY A 257 2.39 7.83 11.49
N SER A 258 1.52 8.83 11.49
CA SER A 258 1.47 9.83 12.56
C SER A 258 1.04 9.24 13.90
N LYS A 259 0.16 8.25 13.91
CA LYS A 259 -0.30 7.53 15.11
C LYS A 259 -0.59 8.45 16.29
N ALA A 260 -1.37 9.51 16.02
CA ALA A 260 -1.57 10.59 16.98
C ALA A 260 -2.36 10.20 18.23
N ILE A 261 -3.27 9.26 18.08
CA ILE A 261 -4.19 8.79 19.14
C ILE A 261 -4.21 7.28 19.21
N GLN A 262 -4.66 6.78 20.37
CA GLN A 262 -4.84 5.33 20.59
C GLN A 262 -6.05 5.11 21.50
N MET A 263 -6.67 3.94 21.36
CA MET A 263 -7.73 3.50 22.25
C MET A 263 -7.16 2.53 23.28
N ILE A 264 -7.40 2.84 24.54
CA ILE A 264 -6.96 2.02 25.67
C ILE A 264 -8.17 1.69 26.56
N TYR A 265 -7.96 0.80 27.54
CA TYR A 265 -8.98 0.53 28.55
C TYR A 265 -9.15 1.77 29.42
N SER A 266 -10.41 2.08 29.75
CA SER A 266 -10.72 3.22 30.61
C SER A 266 -10.20 2.98 32.03
N ALA A 267 -9.52 4.00 32.59
CA ALA A 267 -9.06 3.97 33.98
C ALA A 267 -10.19 4.19 34.98
N ASP A 268 -11.28 4.81 34.54
CA ASP A 268 -12.40 5.19 35.39
C ASP A 268 -13.69 4.45 34.96
N GLU A 269 -13.91 3.29 35.57
CA GLU A 269 -15.09 2.45 35.31
C GLU A 269 -16.38 3.07 35.89
N SER A 270 -16.27 4.10 36.73
CA SER A 270 -17.43 4.71 37.44
C SER A 270 -18.36 5.48 36.51
N HIS A 271 -17.93 5.84 35.30
CA HIS A 271 -18.70 6.59 34.29
C HIS A 271 -19.27 5.72 33.18
N GLY A 272 -19.20 4.39 33.30
CA GLY A 272 -19.74 3.45 32.32
C GLY A 272 -18.99 3.37 31.00
N LYS A 273 -17.86 4.06 30.87
CA LYS A 273 -16.97 3.96 29.70
C LYS A 273 -16.00 2.79 29.88
N GLN A 274 -16.01 1.88 28.94
CA GLN A 274 -15.15 0.68 28.96
C GLN A 274 -13.77 0.97 28.35
N VAL A 275 -13.73 1.84 27.35
CA VAL A 275 -12.51 2.25 26.63
C VAL A 275 -12.47 3.78 26.49
N GLU A 276 -11.27 4.32 26.34
CA GLU A 276 -11.06 5.75 26.13
C GLU A 276 -10.01 6.01 25.04
N ILE A 277 -10.13 7.13 24.36
CA ILE A 277 -9.17 7.58 23.36
C ILE A 277 -8.23 8.57 24.02
N VAL A 278 -6.92 8.32 23.91
CA VAL A 278 -5.87 9.17 24.48
C VAL A 278 -4.84 9.51 23.42
N ASP A 279 -4.11 10.60 23.62
CA ASP A 279 -3.00 10.97 22.75
C ASP A 279 -1.83 9.99 22.92
N VAL A 280 -1.11 9.74 21.85
CA VAL A 280 0.13 8.96 21.85
C VAL A 280 1.29 9.90 22.12
N ASP A 281 2.16 9.53 23.07
CA ASP A 281 3.39 10.29 23.35
C ASP A 281 4.26 10.37 22.08
N SER A 282 4.83 11.56 21.81
CA SER A 282 5.69 11.77 20.64
C SER A 282 6.90 10.84 20.58
N SER A 283 7.40 10.39 21.74
CA SER A 283 8.47 9.39 21.81
C SER A 283 8.07 8.06 21.21
N LEU A 284 6.77 7.72 21.20
CA LEU A 284 6.23 6.50 20.61
C LEU A 284 5.78 6.72 19.17
N SER A 285 5.13 7.85 18.86
CA SER A 285 4.62 8.13 17.51
C SER A 285 5.73 8.29 16.48
N ASN A 286 6.92 8.66 16.90
CA ASN A 286 8.11 8.78 16.03
C ASN A 286 8.85 7.45 15.80
N LYS A 287 8.31 6.36 16.30
CA LYS A 287 8.84 4.99 16.12
C LYS A 287 7.82 4.12 15.41
N PHE A 288 8.29 3.09 14.73
CA PHE A 288 7.39 2.05 14.26
C PHE A 288 6.79 1.31 15.46
N SER A 289 5.50 1.04 15.39
CA SER A 289 4.75 0.43 16.49
C SER A 289 5.06 -1.07 16.67
N ILE A 290 5.63 -1.71 15.66
CA ILE A 290 6.09 -3.10 15.70
C ILE A 290 7.45 -3.22 15.02
N THR A 291 8.18 -4.30 15.35
CA THR A 291 9.51 -4.59 14.78
C THR A 291 9.39 -5.33 13.45
N ASP A 292 10.48 -5.35 12.68
CA ASP A 292 10.54 -6.14 11.44
C ASP A 292 10.28 -7.63 11.67
N ALA A 293 10.78 -8.19 12.76
CA ALA A 293 10.53 -9.58 13.12
C ALA A 293 9.04 -9.84 13.35
N GLU A 294 8.35 -8.92 14.01
CA GLU A 294 6.91 -9.00 14.24
C GLU A 294 6.13 -8.86 12.94
N VAL A 295 6.53 -7.93 12.06
CA VAL A 295 5.92 -7.77 10.73
C VAL A 295 6.04 -9.06 9.93
N GLN A 296 7.22 -9.68 9.92
CA GLN A 296 7.44 -10.95 9.20
C GLN A 296 6.65 -12.12 9.79
N GLU A 297 6.52 -12.18 11.10
CA GLU A 297 5.70 -13.20 11.76
C GLU A 297 4.21 -13.06 11.37
N LEU A 298 3.70 -11.84 11.37
CA LEU A 298 2.34 -11.55 10.91
C LEU A 298 2.16 -11.96 9.44
N ALA A 299 3.10 -11.62 8.60
CA ALA A 299 3.05 -11.98 7.18
C ALA A 299 3.06 -13.51 6.97
N LYS A 300 3.84 -14.24 7.76
CA LYS A 300 3.81 -15.73 7.73
C LYS A 300 2.44 -16.27 8.07
N GLN A 301 1.79 -15.71 9.09
CA GLN A 301 0.44 -16.11 9.46
C GLN A 301 -0.55 -15.78 8.35
N ALA A 302 -0.44 -14.61 7.71
CA ALA A 302 -1.30 -14.24 6.59
C ALA A 302 -1.17 -15.21 5.42
N VAL A 303 0.04 -15.63 5.09
CA VAL A 303 0.29 -16.63 4.02
C VAL A 303 -0.32 -17.99 4.36
N ILE A 304 -0.19 -18.43 5.61
CA ILE A 304 -0.79 -19.68 6.08
C ILE A 304 -2.32 -19.62 5.95
N ILE A 305 -2.92 -18.52 6.37
CA ILE A 305 -4.37 -18.31 6.29
C ILE A 305 -4.84 -18.28 4.84
N GLU A 306 -4.15 -17.50 3.96
CA GLU A 306 -4.46 -17.45 2.54
C GLU A 306 -4.42 -18.82 1.88
N LYS A 307 -3.38 -19.60 2.17
CA LYS A 307 -3.22 -20.95 1.62
C LYS A 307 -4.35 -21.88 2.07
N HIS A 308 -4.76 -21.78 3.32
CA HIS A 308 -5.85 -22.60 3.87
C HIS A 308 -7.18 -22.31 3.17
N TYR A 309 -7.52 -21.02 3.00
CA TYR A 309 -8.76 -20.61 2.35
C TYR A 309 -8.70 -20.62 0.83
N GLY A 310 -7.50 -20.66 0.24
CA GLY A 310 -7.30 -20.69 -1.20
C GLY A 310 -7.61 -19.37 -1.92
N ARG A 311 -7.61 -18.27 -1.22
CA ARG A 311 -7.91 -16.94 -1.77
C ARG A 311 -7.30 -15.81 -0.91
N PRO A 312 -7.12 -14.60 -1.48
CA PRO A 312 -6.66 -13.44 -0.69
C PRO A 312 -7.57 -13.12 0.48
N MET A 313 -6.95 -12.75 1.60
CA MET A 313 -7.63 -12.55 2.88
C MET A 313 -7.39 -11.16 3.44
N ASP A 314 -8.40 -10.67 4.14
CA ASP A 314 -8.42 -9.47 4.98
C ASP A 314 -8.39 -9.93 6.44
N ILE A 315 -7.38 -9.56 7.19
CA ILE A 315 -7.07 -10.12 8.50
C ILE A 315 -6.87 -9.01 9.53
N GLU A 316 -7.56 -9.10 10.66
CA GLU A 316 -7.31 -8.25 11.82
C GLU A 316 -6.38 -8.99 12.79
N TRP A 317 -5.36 -8.27 13.28
CA TRP A 317 -4.38 -8.83 14.21
C TRP A 317 -4.17 -7.90 15.41
N ALA A 318 -3.67 -8.47 16.51
CA ALA A 318 -3.36 -7.70 17.71
C ALA A 318 -2.17 -8.33 18.45
N LYS A 319 -1.33 -7.47 19.02
CA LYS A 319 -0.24 -7.87 19.90
C LYS A 319 -0.67 -7.68 21.35
N ASP A 320 -0.50 -8.70 22.17
CA ASP A 320 -0.79 -8.63 23.60
C ASP A 320 0.40 -8.02 24.34
N GLY A 321 0.16 -6.94 25.07
CA GLY A 321 1.20 -6.26 25.83
C GLY A 321 1.65 -7.01 27.09
N ASN A 322 0.89 -8.03 27.53
CA ASN A 322 1.26 -8.82 28.70
C ASN A 322 2.16 -10.01 28.35
N ASP A 323 1.89 -10.73 27.26
CA ASP A 323 2.67 -11.89 26.85
C ASP A 323 3.61 -11.61 25.64
N GLY A 324 3.42 -10.49 24.97
CA GLY A 324 4.21 -10.09 23.78
C GLY A 324 3.88 -10.88 22.52
N LYS A 325 2.86 -11.72 22.53
CA LYS A 325 2.50 -12.56 21.39
C LYS A 325 1.55 -11.86 20.43
N LEU A 326 1.61 -12.31 19.17
CA LEU A 326 0.75 -11.84 18.10
C LEU A 326 -0.44 -12.79 17.92
N TYR A 327 -1.63 -12.21 17.85
CA TYR A 327 -2.89 -12.97 17.71
C TYR A 327 -3.64 -12.51 16.46
N ILE A 328 -4.30 -13.47 15.82
CA ILE A 328 -5.27 -13.21 14.77
C ILE A 328 -6.63 -13.10 15.45
N VAL A 329 -7.30 -11.98 15.27
CA VAL A 329 -8.59 -11.72 15.93
C VAL A 329 -9.77 -11.83 14.98
N GLN A 330 -9.54 -11.74 13.67
CA GLN A 330 -10.55 -11.95 12.64
C GLN A 330 -9.87 -12.20 11.29
N ALA A 331 -10.49 -13.02 10.44
CA ALA A 331 -10.09 -13.18 9.04
C ALA A 331 -11.33 -13.36 8.18
N ARG A 332 -11.33 -12.72 7.01
CA ARG A 332 -12.39 -12.82 6.01
C ARG A 332 -11.78 -12.73 4.60
N PRO A 333 -12.49 -13.25 3.57
CA PRO A 333 -12.03 -13.08 2.21
C PRO A 333 -11.91 -11.59 1.81
N GLU A 334 -10.84 -11.25 1.10
CA GLU A 334 -10.74 -9.96 0.43
C GLU A 334 -11.63 -10.03 -0.82
N THR A 335 -12.55 -9.06 -1.00
CA THR A 335 -13.61 -9.14 -2.00
C THR A 335 -13.47 -8.15 -3.14
N VAL A 336 -12.73 -7.06 -2.96
CA VAL A 336 -12.66 -5.98 -3.95
C VAL A 336 -11.68 -6.35 -5.07
N ARG A 337 -10.40 -6.56 -4.74
CA ARG A 337 -9.36 -6.83 -5.75
C ARG A 337 -9.41 -8.25 -6.32
N SER A 338 -9.77 -9.24 -5.52
CA SER A 338 -9.86 -10.62 -5.99
C SER A 338 -10.98 -10.84 -7.02
N ASN A 339 -11.95 -9.92 -7.10
CA ASN A 339 -13.07 -9.99 -8.05
C ASN A 339 -12.84 -9.18 -9.34
N GLU A 340 -11.73 -8.43 -9.43
CA GLU A 340 -11.40 -7.65 -10.63
C GLU A 340 -10.75 -8.52 -11.71
N ASP A 341 -10.97 -8.15 -12.99
CA ASP A 341 -10.26 -8.77 -14.11
C ASP A 341 -8.82 -8.25 -14.16
N ALA A 342 -7.88 -9.11 -13.80
CA ALA A 342 -6.45 -8.79 -13.79
C ALA A 342 -5.87 -8.52 -15.19
N ASN A 343 -6.59 -8.91 -16.27
CA ASN A 343 -6.13 -8.77 -17.66
C ASN A 343 -6.53 -7.45 -18.31
N VAL A 344 -7.29 -6.61 -17.59
CA VAL A 344 -7.71 -5.30 -18.09
C VAL A 344 -7.07 -4.22 -17.21
N MET A 345 -6.37 -3.30 -17.85
CA MET A 345 -5.80 -2.12 -17.17
C MET A 345 -6.49 -0.86 -17.63
N GLU A 346 -6.91 -0.05 -16.66
CA GLU A 346 -7.43 1.29 -16.85
C GLU A 346 -6.43 2.28 -16.25
N ARG A 347 -6.01 3.26 -17.04
CA ARG A 347 -5.04 4.26 -16.59
C ARG A 347 -5.60 5.66 -16.78
N PHE A 348 -5.52 6.45 -15.72
CA PHE A 348 -5.88 7.86 -15.72
C PHE A 348 -4.62 8.71 -15.90
N GLN A 349 -4.70 9.69 -16.76
CA GLN A 349 -3.61 10.61 -17.03
C GLN A 349 -4.11 12.05 -16.97
N LEU A 350 -3.50 12.84 -16.09
CA LEU A 350 -3.79 14.26 -15.94
C LEU A 350 -3.13 15.04 -17.08
N ASN A 351 -3.89 15.90 -17.78
CA ASN A 351 -3.43 16.68 -18.94
C ASN A 351 -2.95 18.08 -18.57
N GLY A 352 -2.96 18.44 -17.31
CA GLY A 352 -2.51 19.75 -16.87
C GLY A 352 -2.09 19.71 -15.41
N THR A 353 -1.56 20.83 -14.94
CA THR A 353 -1.18 21.00 -13.53
C THR A 353 -1.72 22.33 -13.02
N SER A 354 -1.97 22.40 -11.74
CA SER A 354 -2.33 23.63 -11.05
C SER A 354 -1.78 23.60 -9.61
N THR A 355 -2.14 24.58 -8.82
CA THR A 355 -1.70 24.63 -7.42
C THR A 355 -2.25 23.46 -6.62
N VAL A 356 -1.38 22.76 -5.90
CA VAL A 356 -1.75 21.70 -4.96
C VAL A 356 -2.29 22.35 -3.68
N VAL A 357 -3.55 22.11 -3.38
CA VAL A 357 -4.22 22.65 -2.20
C VAL A 357 -3.99 21.77 -0.98
N ALA A 358 -4.00 20.47 -1.17
CA ALA A 358 -3.76 19.49 -0.11
C ALA A 358 -3.23 18.19 -0.71
N GLU A 359 -2.61 17.38 0.13
CA GLU A 359 -2.12 16.06 -0.28
C GLU A 359 -2.28 15.04 0.84
N GLY A 360 -2.34 13.77 0.49
CA GLY A 360 -2.46 12.67 1.43
C GLY A 360 -2.19 11.34 0.75
N ARG A 361 -2.74 10.26 1.32
CA ARG A 361 -2.59 8.91 0.82
C ARG A 361 -3.59 8.64 -0.29
N ALA A 362 -3.12 8.26 -1.48
CA ALA A 362 -3.98 7.90 -2.61
C ALA A 362 -4.64 6.54 -2.39
N ILE A 363 -5.93 6.48 -2.66
CA ILE A 363 -6.71 5.24 -2.68
C ILE A 363 -7.20 5.04 -4.12
N GLY A 364 -6.78 3.93 -4.73
CA GLY A 364 -7.03 3.69 -6.14
C GLY A 364 -6.07 4.46 -7.05
N HIS A 365 -6.42 4.55 -8.32
CA HIS A 365 -5.58 5.17 -9.37
C HIS A 365 -6.33 6.19 -10.21
N LYS A 366 -7.53 6.54 -9.80
CA LYS A 366 -8.44 7.36 -10.60
C LYS A 366 -8.27 8.85 -10.30
N ILE A 367 -8.89 9.64 -11.16
CA ILE A 367 -9.00 11.09 -11.03
C ILE A 367 -10.48 11.42 -11.00
N GLY A 368 -10.87 12.33 -10.12
CA GLY A 368 -12.24 12.85 -10.05
C GLY A 368 -12.23 14.34 -9.79
N SER A 369 -13.18 15.07 -10.33
CA SER A 369 -13.28 16.51 -10.15
C SER A 369 -14.71 16.93 -9.82
N GLY A 370 -14.86 18.03 -9.14
CA GLY A 370 -16.14 18.55 -8.72
C GLY A 370 -16.04 19.70 -7.75
N THR A 371 -17.19 20.09 -7.23
CA THR A 371 -17.31 21.16 -6.24
C THR A 371 -17.16 20.59 -4.82
N VAL A 372 -16.36 21.23 -4.02
CA VAL A 372 -16.06 20.79 -2.63
C VAL A 372 -17.25 21.05 -1.70
N ARG A 373 -17.60 20.03 -0.92
CA ARG A 373 -18.49 20.15 0.24
C ARG A 373 -17.75 19.68 1.47
N VAL A 374 -17.54 20.59 2.40
CA VAL A 374 -16.87 20.30 3.68
C VAL A 374 -17.96 20.04 4.73
N LEU A 375 -17.94 18.83 5.29
CA LEU A 375 -18.91 18.42 6.31
C LEU A 375 -18.22 18.16 7.64
N ASP A 376 -18.81 18.72 8.72
CA ASP A 376 -18.36 18.48 10.10
C ASP A 376 -19.09 17.27 10.70
N SER A 377 -20.31 16.99 10.26
CA SER A 377 -21.09 15.85 10.72
C SER A 377 -22.03 15.33 9.64
N ILE A 378 -22.51 14.10 9.84
CA ILE A 378 -23.46 13.45 8.94
C ILE A 378 -24.80 14.21 8.85
N ASP A 379 -25.14 15.01 9.83
CA ASP A 379 -26.39 15.80 9.83
C ASP A 379 -26.42 16.82 8.69
N GLU A 380 -25.28 17.13 8.08
CA GLU A 380 -25.14 18.05 6.96
C GLU A 380 -25.22 17.37 5.58
N MET A 381 -25.63 16.08 5.54
CA MET A 381 -25.58 15.27 4.31
C MET A 381 -26.33 15.89 3.13
N ASP A 382 -27.38 16.67 3.37
CA ASP A 382 -28.17 17.32 2.32
C ASP A 382 -27.37 18.31 1.47
N LYS A 383 -26.22 18.77 1.96
CA LYS A 383 -25.32 19.69 1.26
C LYS A 383 -24.59 19.02 0.10
N VAL A 384 -24.42 17.69 0.13
CA VAL A 384 -23.67 16.95 -0.90
C VAL A 384 -24.61 16.56 -2.06
N GLN A 385 -24.28 17.05 -3.24
CA GLN A 385 -24.99 16.75 -4.48
C GLN A 385 -24.22 15.71 -5.30
N GLN A 386 -24.88 15.10 -6.27
CA GLN A 386 -24.25 14.16 -7.18
C GLN A 386 -23.04 14.81 -7.88
N GLY A 387 -21.86 14.15 -7.80
CA GLY A 387 -20.62 14.63 -8.42
C GLY A 387 -19.81 15.62 -7.60
N ASP A 388 -20.21 15.91 -6.36
CA ASP A 388 -19.43 16.76 -5.45
C ASP A 388 -18.23 16.02 -4.87
N ILE A 389 -17.26 16.78 -4.38
CA ILE A 389 -16.09 16.27 -3.65
C ILE A 389 -16.40 16.37 -2.16
N LEU A 390 -16.49 15.23 -1.50
CA LEU A 390 -16.74 15.17 -0.06
C LEU A 390 -15.41 15.38 0.70
N VAL A 391 -15.35 16.41 1.53
CA VAL A 391 -14.20 16.71 2.39
C VAL A 391 -14.67 16.69 3.84
N THR A 392 -14.07 15.83 4.67
CA THR A 392 -14.44 15.67 6.07
C THR A 392 -13.26 15.19 6.91
N ASP A 393 -13.39 15.25 8.24
CA ASP A 393 -12.34 14.77 9.15
C ASP A 393 -12.14 13.25 9.01
N MET A 394 -13.21 12.47 9.10
CA MET A 394 -13.22 11.02 8.86
C MET A 394 -14.64 10.58 8.53
N THR A 395 -14.77 9.39 7.95
CA THR A 395 -16.09 8.79 7.69
C THR A 395 -16.29 7.54 8.53
N ASP A 396 -17.53 7.19 8.75
CA ASP A 396 -17.95 5.92 9.32
C ASP A 396 -19.07 5.33 8.44
N PRO A 397 -19.55 4.11 8.71
CA PRO A 397 -20.55 3.48 7.87
C PRO A 397 -21.86 4.25 7.70
N ASP A 398 -22.21 5.15 8.60
CA ASP A 398 -23.41 6.00 8.45
C ASP A 398 -23.28 7.02 7.32
N TRP A 399 -22.06 7.26 6.83
CA TRP A 399 -21.76 8.16 5.73
C TRP A 399 -21.96 7.53 4.34
N GLU A 400 -22.16 6.22 4.23
CA GLU A 400 -22.27 5.54 2.94
C GLU A 400 -23.27 6.19 1.94
N PRO A 401 -24.48 6.60 2.36
CA PRO A 401 -25.41 7.22 1.42
C PRO A 401 -24.87 8.49 0.77
N ILE A 402 -24.08 9.27 1.49
CA ILE A 402 -23.45 10.49 0.97
C ILE A 402 -22.28 10.12 0.06
N MET A 403 -21.49 9.16 0.44
CA MET A 403 -20.29 8.74 -0.30
C MET A 403 -20.66 8.24 -1.69
N LYS A 404 -21.83 7.65 -1.86
CA LYS A 404 -22.35 7.20 -3.17
C LYS A 404 -22.59 8.34 -4.15
N ARG A 405 -22.81 9.56 -3.67
CA ARG A 405 -23.03 10.76 -4.51
C ARG A 405 -21.70 11.43 -4.90
N ALA A 406 -20.65 11.18 -4.16
CA ALA A 406 -19.36 11.87 -4.33
C ALA A 406 -18.62 11.39 -5.57
N ALA A 407 -17.95 12.33 -6.26
CA ALA A 407 -17.01 12.03 -7.32
C ALA A 407 -15.63 11.65 -6.74
N ALA A 408 -15.32 12.12 -5.54
CA ALA A 408 -14.11 11.78 -4.79
C ALA A 408 -14.32 12.08 -3.30
N ILE A 409 -13.48 11.46 -2.46
CA ILE A 409 -13.54 11.61 -1.00
C ILE A 409 -12.17 12.07 -0.51
N VAL A 410 -12.15 13.05 0.39
CA VAL A 410 -10.93 13.58 1.00
C VAL A 410 -11.14 13.60 2.52
N THR A 411 -10.22 12.97 3.27
CA THR A 411 -10.29 12.93 4.73
C THR A 411 -8.99 13.39 5.38
N ASN A 412 -9.12 13.99 6.58
CA ASN A 412 -7.98 14.36 7.40
C ASN A 412 -7.28 13.14 7.98
N ARG A 413 -8.04 12.14 8.38
CA ARG A 413 -7.57 10.95 9.07
C ARG A 413 -7.74 9.69 8.23
N GLY A 414 -6.96 8.67 8.57
CA GLY A 414 -7.09 7.35 8.02
C GLY A 414 -5.92 6.92 7.16
N GLY A 415 -5.84 5.63 6.91
CA GLY A 415 -4.89 4.99 6.01
C GLY A 415 -5.62 4.13 4.99
N ARG A 416 -4.90 3.27 4.29
CA ARG A 416 -5.45 2.41 3.23
C ARG A 416 -6.53 1.43 3.68
N THR A 417 -6.63 1.17 4.97
CA THR A 417 -7.56 0.20 5.55
C THR A 417 -8.74 0.86 6.26
N CYS A 418 -8.84 2.19 6.23
CA CYS A 418 -9.93 2.90 6.88
C CYS A 418 -11.25 2.74 6.11
N HIS A 419 -12.36 3.09 6.77
CA HIS A 419 -13.70 2.99 6.19
C HIS A 419 -13.80 3.77 4.86
N ALA A 420 -13.31 5.02 4.81
CA ALA A 420 -13.34 5.84 3.59
C ALA A 420 -12.61 5.15 2.44
N ALA A 421 -11.45 4.53 2.70
CA ALA A 421 -10.68 3.80 1.70
C ALA A 421 -11.43 2.56 1.19
N ILE A 422 -11.99 1.78 2.09
CA ILE A 422 -12.74 0.56 1.73
C ILE A 422 -13.94 0.91 0.85
N ILE A 423 -14.73 1.90 1.25
CA ILE A 423 -15.93 2.29 0.50
C ILE A 423 -15.57 2.94 -0.84
N ALA A 424 -14.53 3.75 -0.88
CA ALA A 424 -14.07 4.35 -2.15
C ALA A 424 -13.68 3.26 -3.17
N ARG A 425 -12.99 2.20 -2.72
CA ARG A 425 -12.66 1.05 -3.59
C ARG A 425 -13.91 0.33 -4.08
N GLU A 426 -14.87 0.08 -3.20
CA GLU A 426 -16.14 -0.57 -3.56
C GLU A 426 -16.95 0.27 -4.56
N LEU A 427 -16.98 1.58 -4.39
CA LEU A 427 -17.68 2.51 -5.29
C LEU A 427 -16.90 2.78 -6.58
N GLY A 428 -15.61 2.46 -6.62
CA GLY A 428 -14.76 2.74 -7.77
C GLY A 428 -14.44 4.21 -7.97
N ILE A 429 -14.38 5.01 -6.89
CA ILE A 429 -14.05 6.45 -6.92
C ILE A 429 -12.71 6.70 -6.26
N PRO A 430 -11.99 7.79 -6.65
CA PRO A 430 -10.74 8.14 -5.97
C PRO A 430 -11.01 8.66 -4.56
N ALA A 431 -10.08 8.37 -3.65
CA ALA A 431 -10.08 8.97 -2.32
C ALA A 431 -8.65 9.34 -1.92
N VAL A 432 -8.50 10.42 -1.16
CA VAL A 432 -7.25 10.84 -0.56
C VAL A 432 -7.48 10.93 0.94
N VAL A 433 -6.80 10.08 1.68
CA VAL A 433 -6.96 9.98 3.14
C VAL A 433 -5.69 10.42 3.87
N GLY A 434 -5.81 10.68 5.17
CA GLY A 434 -4.64 11.06 5.96
C GLY A 434 -4.04 12.41 5.61
N CYS A 435 -4.85 13.35 5.11
CA CYS A 435 -4.37 14.69 4.72
C CYS A 435 -3.97 15.57 5.90
N GLY A 436 -4.39 15.23 7.11
CA GLY A 436 -4.12 16.00 8.33
C GLY A 436 -5.07 17.16 8.54
N ASN A 437 -5.10 18.13 7.63
CA ASN A 437 -5.85 19.38 7.78
C ASN A 437 -6.61 19.82 6.51
N ALA A 438 -7.03 18.86 5.67
CA ALA A 438 -7.73 19.16 4.43
C ALA A 438 -9.01 20.00 4.65
N THR A 439 -9.72 19.77 5.76
CA THR A 439 -10.93 20.54 6.10
C THR A 439 -10.66 22.02 6.34
N ASP A 440 -9.43 22.39 6.70
CA ASP A 440 -9.01 23.79 6.87
C ASP A 440 -8.42 24.37 5.58
N LEU A 441 -7.71 23.56 4.79
CA LEU A 441 -7.01 24.00 3.57
C LEU A 441 -7.93 24.14 2.38
N ILE A 442 -8.95 23.28 2.26
CA ILE A 442 -9.86 23.25 1.12
C ILE A 442 -11.14 24.00 1.48
N GLN A 443 -11.48 24.99 0.66
CA GLN A 443 -12.65 25.84 0.92
C GLN A 443 -13.92 25.24 0.34
N ALA A 444 -15.02 25.27 1.11
CA ALA A 444 -16.34 24.83 0.62
C ALA A 444 -16.77 25.66 -0.61
N GLY A 445 -17.29 24.98 -1.61
CA GLY A 445 -17.73 25.60 -2.85
C GLY A 445 -16.65 25.81 -3.90
N GLN A 446 -15.38 25.53 -3.56
CA GLN A 446 -14.26 25.56 -4.51
C GLN A 446 -14.34 24.38 -5.46
N ASP A 447 -13.98 24.60 -6.74
CA ASP A 447 -13.80 23.51 -7.69
C ASP A 447 -12.39 22.94 -7.56
N VAL A 448 -12.28 21.62 -7.46
CA VAL A 448 -11.01 20.92 -7.33
C VAL A 448 -10.96 19.67 -8.20
N THR A 449 -9.74 19.21 -8.47
CA THR A 449 -9.48 17.91 -9.09
C THR A 449 -8.68 17.06 -8.11
N VAL A 450 -9.20 15.88 -7.80
CA VAL A 450 -8.57 14.90 -6.91
C VAL A 450 -7.88 13.85 -7.76
N SER A 451 -6.55 13.77 -7.68
CA SER A 451 -5.76 12.83 -8.47
C SER A 451 -5.11 11.78 -7.59
N CYS A 452 -5.44 10.51 -7.86
CA CYS A 452 -4.77 9.34 -7.31
C CYS A 452 -3.89 8.64 -8.37
N ALA A 453 -3.65 9.30 -9.52
CA ALA A 453 -2.95 8.71 -10.67
C ALA A 453 -1.42 8.86 -10.61
N GLU A 454 -0.87 9.46 -9.56
CA GLU A 454 0.53 9.87 -9.49
C GLU A 454 1.35 9.07 -8.48
N GLY A 455 0.85 7.93 -8.04
CA GLY A 455 1.52 7.04 -7.07
C GLY A 455 0.79 6.94 -5.74
N ASP A 456 1.53 6.73 -4.67
CA ASP A 456 0.97 6.57 -3.32
C ASP A 456 0.45 7.88 -2.72
N THR A 457 0.93 9.02 -3.22
CA THR A 457 0.44 10.32 -2.77
C THR A 457 -0.71 10.78 -3.66
N GLY A 458 -1.83 11.10 -3.05
CA GLY A 458 -2.97 11.72 -3.70
C GLY A 458 -2.89 13.23 -3.59
N TYR A 459 -3.22 13.93 -4.67
CA TYR A 459 -3.16 15.39 -4.74
C TYR A 459 -4.52 15.99 -4.99
N ILE A 460 -4.82 17.07 -4.30
CA ILE A 460 -6.00 17.89 -4.57
C ILE A 460 -5.52 19.16 -5.25
N TYR A 461 -5.88 19.33 -6.53
CA TYR A 461 -5.52 20.48 -7.35
C TYR A 461 -6.64 21.50 -7.40
N GLU A 462 -6.26 22.77 -7.44
CA GLU A 462 -7.21 23.87 -7.65
C GLU A 462 -7.80 23.82 -9.07
N GLY A 463 -9.11 23.95 -9.18
CA GLY A 463 -9.82 23.99 -10.45
C GLY A 463 -10.17 22.62 -11.02
N ILE A 464 -10.92 22.63 -12.12
CA ILE A 464 -11.28 21.43 -12.88
C ILE A 464 -10.24 21.23 -13.97
N LEU A 465 -9.45 20.16 -13.85
CA LEU A 465 -8.41 19.82 -14.83
C LEU A 465 -8.89 18.70 -15.76
N ASP A 466 -8.47 18.78 -17.01
CA ASP A 466 -8.74 17.73 -17.99
C ASP A 466 -7.88 16.50 -17.72
N TYR A 467 -8.44 15.34 -17.96
CA TYR A 467 -7.73 14.08 -17.87
C TYR A 467 -8.27 13.05 -18.89
N GLU A 468 -7.44 12.08 -19.20
CA GLU A 468 -7.77 10.98 -20.11
C GLU A 468 -7.83 9.66 -19.36
N VAL A 469 -8.70 8.74 -19.84
CA VAL A 469 -8.79 7.37 -19.33
C VAL A 469 -8.45 6.41 -20.46
N LEU A 470 -7.36 5.65 -20.28
CA LEU A 470 -6.86 4.68 -21.25
C LEU A 470 -7.13 3.26 -20.74
N THR A 471 -7.86 2.47 -21.52
CA THR A 471 -8.19 1.08 -21.18
C THR A 471 -7.45 0.13 -22.12
N SER A 472 -6.80 -0.90 -21.59
CA SER A 472 -6.00 -1.86 -22.36
C SER A 472 -6.14 -3.28 -21.80
N ARG A 473 -6.09 -4.29 -22.69
CA ARG A 473 -5.93 -5.70 -22.31
C ARG A 473 -4.45 -6.06 -22.37
N VAL A 474 -3.95 -6.78 -21.35
CA VAL A 474 -2.53 -7.09 -21.19
C VAL A 474 -2.19 -8.57 -21.34
N ASP A 475 -3.20 -9.43 -21.58
CA ASP A 475 -3.07 -10.89 -21.64
C ASP A 475 -2.78 -11.45 -23.06
N GLU A 476 -2.90 -10.64 -24.09
CA GLU A 476 -2.79 -11.07 -25.49
C GLU A 476 -1.72 -10.28 -26.25
N MET A 477 -0.46 -10.42 -25.84
CA MET A 477 0.64 -9.71 -26.48
C MET A 477 1.42 -10.65 -27.41
N PRO A 478 1.70 -10.22 -28.66
CA PRO A 478 2.48 -11.02 -29.59
C PRO A 478 3.96 -11.13 -29.16
N GLU A 479 4.62 -12.20 -29.56
CA GLU A 479 6.06 -12.38 -29.31
C GLU A 479 6.90 -11.41 -30.14
N LEU A 480 8.00 -10.95 -29.57
CA LEU A 480 8.98 -10.08 -30.20
C LEU A 480 10.36 -10.72 -30.18
N PRO A 481 11.24 -10.41 -31.18
CA PRO A 481 12.58 -10.96 -31.24
C PRO A 481 13.57 -10.37 -30.21
N MET A 482 13.17 -9.30 -29.52
CA MET A 482 13.92 -8.70 -28.43
C MET A 482 13.02 -8.52 -27.21
N LYS A 483 13.60 -8.11 -26.09
CA LYS A 483 12.87 -7.94 -24.84
C LYS A 483 12.42 -6.51 -24.66
N VAL A 484 11.18 -6.33 -24.21
CA VAL A 484 10.65 -5.04 -23.79
C VAL A 484 10.78 -4.94 -22.27
N MET A 485 11.49 -3.93 -21.83
CA MET A 485 11.70 -3.59 -20.42
C MET A 485 11.09 -2.23 -20.11
N MET A 486 11.10 -1.84 -18.84
CA MET A 486 10.54 -0.56 -18.43
C MET A 486 11.57 0.35 -17.76
N ASN A 487 11.36 1.65 -17.90
CA ASN A 487 12.03 2.69 -17.12
C ASN A 487 11.13 3.02 -15.92
N VAL A 488 11.61 2.82 -14.69
CA VAL A 488 10.84 3.08 -13.48
C VAL A 488 11.65 3.95 -12.52
N GLY A 489 11.09 5.08 -12.13
CA GLY A 489 11.70 5.96 -11.15
C GLY A 489 11.04 5.87 -9.78
N ASN A 490 9.71 5.79 -9.77
CA ASN A 490 8.91 5.79 -8.54
C ASN A 490 8.55 4.37 -8.09
N PRO A 491 9.14 3.86 -6.98
CA PRO A 491 8.80 2.52 -6.48
C PRO A 491 7.33 2.36 -6.08
N ASP A 492 6.64 3.46 -5.78
CA ASP A 492 5.22 3.44 -5.39
C ASP A 492 4.32 2.88 -6.48
N ARG A 493 4.75 2.99 -7.75
CA ARG A 493 4.01 2.51 -8.91
C ARG A 493 4.46 1.12 -9.36
N ALA A 494 5.44 0.52 -8.69
CA ALA A 494 6.06 -0.74 -9.15
C ALA A 494 5.05 -1.88 -9.30
N PHE A 495 4.17 -2.07 -8.34
CA PHE A 495 3.19 -3.17 -8.37
C PHE A 495 2.17 -3.01 -9.50
N ASP A 496 1.77 -1.77 -9.81
CA ASP A 496 0.90 -1.50 -10.95
C ASP A 496 1.62 -1.77 -12.28
N PHE A 497 2.83 -1.25 -12.43
CA PHE A 497 3.58 -1.40 -13.66
C PHE A 497 3.96 -2.86 -13.93
N ALA A 498 4.15 -3.65 -12.89
CA ALA A 498 4.45 -5.08 -13.04
C ALA A 498 3.30 -5.88 -13.67
N ARG A 499 2.09 -5.34 -13.73
CA ARG A 499 0.96 -5.94 -14.44
C ARG A 499 1.09 -5.84 -15.96
N LEU A 500 1.85 -4.87 -16.46
CA LEU A 500 2.14 -4.76 -17.90
C LEU A 500 3.03 -5.92 -18.36
N PRO A 501 2.91 -6.34 -19.62
CA PRO A 501 3.85 -7.32 -20.16
C PRO A 501 5.27 -6.74 -20.15
N HIS A 502 6.24 -7.49 -19.66
CA HIS A 502 7.61 -7.00 -19.49
C HIS A 502 8.64 -8.11 -19.38
N ALA A 503 9.89 -7.76 -19.63
CA ALA A 503 11.05 -8.60 -19.33
C ALA A 503 11.92 -7.97 -18.21
N GLY A 504 11.34 -7.15 -17.37
CA GLY A 504 12.00 -6.50 -16.24
C GLY A 504 12.12 -4.99 -16.38
N VAL A 505 13.03 -4.43 -15.60
CA VAL A 505 13.31 -2.99 -15.55
C VAL A 505 14.71 -2.73 -16.12
N GLY A 506 14.78 -2.03 -17.24
CA GLY A 506 16.06 -1.68 -17.88
C GLY A 506 16.73 -0.45 -17.27
N LEU A 507 15.94 0.38 -16.59
CA LEU A 507 16.44 1.54 -15.86
C LEU A 507 15.58 1.80 -14.62
N ALA A 508 16.14 1.53 -13.45
CA ALA A 508 15.59 1.95 -12.16
C ALA A 508 16.43 3.13 -11.65
N ARG A 509 15.79 4.29 -11.45
CA ARG A 509 16.45 5.52 -10.99
C ARG A 509 16.34 5.65 -9.48
N VAL A 510 17.46 5.60 -8.78
CA VAL A 510 17.49 5.79 -7.32
C VAL A 510 17.29 7.25 -6.91
N GLU A 511 17.44 8.20 -7.85
CA GLU A 511 17.27 9.62 -7.58
C GLU A 511 15.88 9.95 -7.02
N PHE A 512 14.85 9.26 -7.47
CA PHE A 512 13.51 9.44 -6.91
C PHE A 512 13.49 9.11 -5.42
N VAL A 513 14.10 7.98 -5.05
CA VAL A 513 14.19 7.56 -3.64
C VAL A 513 14.98 8.59 -2.82
N ILE A 514 16.11 9.02 -3.33
CA ILE A 514 16.98 9.99 -2.63
C ILE A 514 16.25 11.32 -2.46
N ASN A 515 15.59 11.80 -3.50
CA ASN A 515 14.93 13.11 -3.51
C ASN A 515 13.62 13.11 -2.70
N ARG A 516 12.77 12.09 -2.87
CA ARG A 516 11.41 12.06 -2.30
C ARG A 516 11.31 11.33 -0.98
N MET A 517 12.01 10.20 -0.84
CA MET A 517 11.90 9.37 0.36
C MET A 517 12.94 9.71 1.41
N ILE A 518 14.10 10.17 1.02
CA ILE A 518 15.17 10.57 1.91
C ILE A 518 15.19 12.08 2.11
N GLY A 519 15.37 12.83 1.03
CA GLY A 519 15.32 14.29 1.02
C GLY A 519 16.54 15.00 1.61
N VAL A 520 17.51 14.27 2.14
CA VAL A 520 18.70 14.80 2.82
C VAL A 520 19.96 14.41 2.07
N HIS A 521 20.92 15.35 1.94
CA HIS A 521 22.22 15.06 1.37
C HIS A 521 22.96 14.01 2.20
N PRO A 522 23.54 12.95 1.60
CA PRO A 522 24.18 11.89 2.36
C PRO A 522 25.33 12.37 3.26
N LYS A 523 26.06 13.42 2.89
CA LYS A 523 27.12 13.99 3.76
C LYS A 523 26.54 14.63 5.01
N ALA A 524 25.36 15.23 4.94
CA ALA A 524 24.71 15.80 6.11
C ALA A 524 24.32 14.69 7.10
N LEU A 525 24.01 13.51 6.62
CA LEU A 525 23.70 12.34 7.44
C LEU A 525 24.98 11.69 8.00
N LEU A 526 26.04 11.58 7.18
CA LEU A 526 27.34 11.07 7.63
C LEU A 526 27.98 11.97 8.68
N ASN A 527 27.80 13.28 8.57
CA ASN A 527 28.32 14.29 9.48
C ASN A 527 27.21 14.90 10.34
N PHE A 528 26.24 14.11 10.75
CA PHE A 528 25.07 14.58 11.48
C PHE A 528 25.42 15.38 12.74
N ASP A 529 26.39 14.91 13.51
CA ASP A 529 26.78 15.55 14.78
C ASP A 529 27.38 16.94 14.57
N ALA A 530 27.94 17.22 13.39
CA ALA A 530 28.54 18.50 13.02
C ALA A 530 27.53 19.52 12.45
N GLN A 531 26.27 19.14 12.27
CA GLN A 531 25.24 20.01 11.71
C GLN A 531 24.75 21.02 12.75
N SER A 532 24.14 22.12 12.31
CA SER A 532 23.48 23.09 13.19
C SER A 532 22.32 22.43 13.94
N ASP A 533 21.95 22.98 15.09
CA ASP A 533 20.82 22.47 15.88
C ASP A 533 19.51 22.49 15.10
N GLU A 534 19.30 23.50 14.28
CA GLU A 534 18.14 23.67 13.41
C GLU A 534 18.09 22.55 12.37
N LEU A 535 19.21 22.27 11.72
CA LEU A 535 19.32 21.21 10.72
C LEU A 535 19.19 19.82 11.35
N LYS A 536 19.78 19.59 12.51
CA LYS A 536 19.62 18.34 13.27
C LYS A 536 18.16 18.06 13.61
N ALA A 537 17.42 19.08 14.02
CA ALA A 537 16.00 18.95 14.34
C ALA A 537 15.19 18.56 13.09
N GLU A 538 15.44 19.22 11.95
CA GLU A 538 14.78 18.92 10.68
C GLU A 538 15.09 17.48 10.21
N ILE A 539 16.34 17.08 10.25
CA ILE A 539 16.76 15.72 9.86
C ILE A 539 16.15 14.68 10.80
N SER A 540 16.15 14.93 12.11
CA SER A 540 15.58 14.02 13.11
C SER A 540 14.10 13.74 12.86
N GLU A 541 13.35 14.75 12.42
CA GLU A 541 11.94 14.59 12.04
C GLU A 541 11.81 13.74 10.76
N MET A 542 12.63 14.00 9.76
CA MET A 542 12.61 13.28 8.48
C MET A 542 12.98 11.80 8.64
N MET A 543 13.90 11.47 9.55
CA MET A 543 14.38 10.11 9.77
C MET A 543 13.59 9.32 10.82
N ALA A 544 12.45 9.81 11.24
CA ALA A 544 11.63 9.15 12.26
C ALA A 544 11.41 7.66 11.94
N GLY A 545 11.61 6.78 12.93
CA GLY A 545 11.46 5.34 12.79
C GLY A 545 12.75 4.58 12.50
N TYR A 546 13.84 5.27 12.16
CA TYR A 546 15.13 4.66 11.83
C TYR A 546 16.15 4.91 12.94
N GLU A 547 17.05 3.94 13.13
CA GLU A 547 17.98 3.92 14.27
C GLU A 547 18.99 5.08 14.26
N SER A 548 19.46 5.46 13.08
CA SER A 548 20.51 6.47 12.93
C SER A 548 20.36 7.18 11.58
N PRO A 549 20.99 8.35 11.41
CA PRO A 549 21.00 9.07 10.14
C PRO A 549 21.49 8.22 8.96
N VAL A 550 22.56 7.46 9.17
CA VAL A 550 23.16 6.59 8.15
C VAL A 550 22.23 5.42 7.82
N GLU A 551 21.67 4.76 8.85
CA GLU A 551 20.69 3.68 8.63
C GLU A 551 19.44 4.17 7.89
N PHE A 552 18.98 5.37 8.17
CA PHE A 552 17.87 5.98 7.45
C PHE A 552 18.13 6.01 5.94
N TYR A 553 19.32 6.51 5.53
CA TYR A 553 19.68 6.59 4.11
C TYR A 553 19.75 5.21 3.46
N ILE A 554 20.47 4.30 4.08
CA ILE A 554 20.65 2.93 3.56
C ILE A 554 19.32 2.20 3.51
N SER A 555 18.53 2.25 4.59
CA SER A 555 17.25 1.54 4.66
C SER A 555 16.23 2.04 3.64
N LYS A 556 16.17 3.35 3.40
CA LYS A 556 15.29 3.90 2.39
C LYS A 556 15.69 3.46 0.97
N LEU A 557 16.97 3.41 0.68
CA LEU A 557 17.45 2.86 -0.60
C LEU A 557 17.10 1.37 -0.73
N VAL A 558 17.32 0.60 0.33
CA VAL A 558 16.94 -0.83 0.36
C VAL A 558 15.44 -0.97 0.05
N GLU A 559 14.60 -0.19 0.71
CA GLU A 559 13.15 -0.24 0.51
C GLU A 559 12.75 0.07 -0.93
N GLY A 560 13.29 1.11 -1.52
CA GLY A 560 13.00 1.45 -2.91
C GLY A 560 13.46 0.37 -3.89
N ILE A 561 14.69 -0.08 -3.76
CA ILE A 561 15.28 -1.10 -4.65
C ILE A 561 14.59 -2.46 -4.46
N ALA A 562 14.35 -2.87 -3.22
CA ALA A 562 13.69 -4.14 -2.91
C ALA A 562 12.24 -4.17 -3.40
N THR A 563 11.53 -3.05 -3.34
CA THR A 563 10.18 -2.94 -3.89
C THR A 563 10.18 -3.23 -5.40
N LEU A 564 11.14 -2.67 -6.13
CA LEU A 564 11.29 -2.94 -7.57
C LEU A 564 11.68 -4.40 -7.83
N GLY A 565 12.65 -4.91 -7.08
CA GLY A 565 13.08 -6.30 -7.20
C GLY A 565 11.96 -7.30 -6.95
N CYS A 566 11.15 -7.03 -5.94
CA CYS A 566 9.96 -7.80 -5.58
C CYS A 566 8.90 -7.75 -6.68
N ALA A 567 8.55 -6.56 -7.14
CA ALA A 567 7.47 -6.35 -8.10
C ALA A 567 7.74 -7.04 -9.46
N PHE A 568 8.99 -7.00 -9.91
CA PHE A 568 9.36 -7.50 -11.23
C PHE A 568 10.02 -8.89 -11.22
N ALA A 569 10.24 -9.49 -10.03
CA ALA A 569 10.82 -10.83 -9.95
C ALA A 569 10.00 -11.84 -10.77
N PRO A 570 10.64 -12.85 -11.39
CA PRO A 570 12.09 -13.14 -11.41
C PRO A 570 12.89 -12.35 -12.45
N GLU A 571 12.27 -11.40 -13.14
CA GLU A 571 12.91 -10.63 -14.21
C GLU A 571 13.97 -9.68 -13.64
N ARG A 572 14.96 -9.37 -14.48
CA ARG A 572 16.07 -8.50 -14.07
C ARG A 572 15.61 -7.06 -13.83
N VAL A 573 16.20 -6.44 -12.81
CA VAL A 573 16.01 -5.02 -12.49
C VAL A 573 17.40 -4.38 -12.48
N ILE A 574 17.67 -3.50 -13.44
CA ILE A 574 18.95 -2.81 -13.57
C ILE A 574 18.85 -1.46 -12.84
N VAL A 575 19.53 -1.38 -11.69
CA VAL A 575 19.50 -0.19 -10.83
C VAL A 575 20.68 0.72 -11.19
N ARG A 576 20.36 1.90 -11.71
CA ARG A 576 21.39 2.93 -11.94
C ARG A 576 21.74 3.57 -10.62
N MET A 577 23.03 3.55 -10.27
CA MET A 577 23.55 4.27 -9.12
C MET A 577 23.31 5.77 -9.31
N SER A 578 23.31 6.55 -8.22
CA SER A 578 22.90 7.95 -8.24
C SER A 578 23.61 8.78 -9.32
N ASP A 579 22.84 9.56 -10.08
CA ASP A 579 23.34 10.40 -11.18
C ASP A 579 22.86 11.85 -11.02
N PHE A 580 22.78 12.35 -9.80
CA PHE A 580 22.54 13.77 -9.57
C PHE A 580 23.76 14.61 -9.97
N LYS A 581 23.50 15.74 -10.58
CA LYS A 581 24.47 16.81 -10.81
C LYS A 581 24.67 17.61 -9.51
N SER A 582 25.74 18.40 -9.44
CA SER A 582 26.05 19.19 -8.23
C SER A 582 24.91 20.10 -7.79
N ASN A 583 24.22 20.75 -8.74
CA ASN A 583 23.08 21.61 -8.43
C ASN A 583 21.88 20.81 -7.87
N GLU A 584 21.69 19.59 -8.31
CA GLU A 584 20.61 18.72 -7.82
C GLU A 584 20.91 18.20 -6.42
N TYR A 585 22.14 17.77 -6.14
CA TYR A 585 22.56 17.42 -4.79
C TYR A 585 22.49 18.60 -3.81
N ALA A 586 22.83 19.80 -4.30
CA ALA A 586 22.77 21.02 -3.50
C ALA A 586 21.35 21.34 -3.00
N ASN A 587 20.32 20.92 -3.74
CA ASN A 587 18.91 21.14 -3.37
C ASN A 587 18.40 20.20 -2.27
N LEU A 588 19.13 19.13 -1.95
CA LEU A 588 18.78 18.28 -0.83
C LEU A 588 19.05 19.00 0.50
N VAL A 589 18.30 18.66 1.54
CA VAL A 589 18.47 19.24 2.87
C VAL A 589 19.94 19.07 3.32
N GLY A 590 20.58 20.17 3.70
CA GLY A 590 21.99 20.22 4.08
C GLY A 590 22.97 20.15 2.92
N GLY A 591 22.52 20.16 1.67
CA GLY A 591 23.35 19.92 0.50
C GLY A 591 24.21 21.11 0.06
N GLN A 592 23.75 22.35 0.25
CA GLN A 592 24.44 23.54 -0.26
C GLN A 592 25.88 23.69 0.29
N GLN A 593 26.11 23.31 1.51
CA GLN A 593 27.45 23.38 2.12
C GLN A 593 28.46 22.38 1.58
N TYR A 594 27.99 21.34 0.89
CA TYR A 594 28.83 20.22 0.43
C TYR A 594 29.06 20.21 -1.07
N GLU A 595 28.26 20.94 -1.85
CA GLU A 595 28.33 20.89 -3.30
C GLU A 595 28.95 22.15 -3.89
N PRO A 596 29.86 21.99 -4.90
CA PRO A 596 30.45 23.15 -5.59
C PRO A 596 29.44 23.81 -6.52
N GLU A 597 29.61 25.09 -6.76
CA GLU A 597 28.97 25.78 -7.88
C GLU A 597 29.77 25.49 -9.14
N GLU A 598 29.12 24.91 -10.15
CA GLU A 598 29.74 24.60 -11.43
C GLU A 598 29.08 25.41 -12.55
N GLU A 599 29.87 25.91 -13.50
CA GLU A 599 29.33 26.63 -14.68
C GLU A 599 28.46 25.71 -15.53
N ASN A 600 28.86 24.42 -15.65
CA ASN A 600 28.14 23.44 -16.45
C ASN A 600 28.05 22.10 -15.70
N PRO A 601 27.09 21.95 -14.77
CA PRO A 601 26.95 20.72 -14.01
C PRO A 601 26.70 19.48 -14.86
N MET A 602 26.14 19.66 -16.05
CA MET A 602 25.83 18.55 -16.97
C MET A 602 27.09 17.76 -17.37
N ILE A 603 28.20 18.43 -17.54
CA ILE A 603 29.49 17.82 -17.88
C ILE A 603 30.52 17.94 -16.73
N GLY A 604 30.03 18.19 -15.53
CA GLY A 604 30.84 18.42 -14.35
C GLY A 604 31.00 17.17 -13.46
N PHE A 605 30.91 17.42 -12.16
CA PHE A 605 31.12 16.41 -11.11
C PHE A 605 29.88 15.52 -10.93
N ARG A 606 29.79 14.47 -11.74
CA ARG A 606 28.68 13.54 -11.75
C ARG A 606 29.13 12.14 -12.15
N GLY A 607 28.31 11.14 -11.80
CA GLY A 607 28.52 9.75 -12.19
C GLY A 607 29.81 9.14 -11.63
N ALA A 608 30.52 8.37 -12.45
CA ALA A 608 31.73 7.64 -12.05
C ALA A 608 32.80 8.53 -11.41
N ALA A 609 33.03 9.74 -11.99
CA ALA A 609 34.00 10.69 -11.44
C ALA A 609 33.67 11.08 -9.99
N ARG A 610 32.39 11.20 -9.66
CA ARG A 610 31.93 11.52 -8.31
C ARG A 610 32.21 10.35 -7.35
N TYR A 611 31.89 9.13 -7.77
CA TYR A 611 32.03 7.93 -6.91
C TYR A 611 33.46 7.65 -6.48
N ILE A 612 34.41 7.84 -7.38
CA ILE A 612 35.83 7.58 -7.10
C ILE A 612 36.54 8.75 -6.38
N SER A 613 35.88 9.90 -6.29
CA SER A 613 36.42 11.07 -5.61
C SER A 613 36.40 10.89 -4.09
N GLU A 614 37.44 11.40 -3.43
CA GLU A 614 37.50 11.44 -1.96
C GLU A 614 36.31 12.19 -1.36
N ASP A 615 35.78 13.19 -2.09
CA ASP A 615 34.66 14.01 -1.63
C ASP A 615 33.33 13.27 -1.57
N PHE A 616 33.16 12.19 -2.32
CA PHE A 616 31.88 11.47 -2.39
C PHE A 616 31.98 9.98 -2.12
N ARG A 617 33.18 9.44 -1.99
CA ARG A 617 33.41 7.99 -1.83
C ARG A 617 32.62 7.38 -0.68
N ASP A 618 32.56 8.07 0.45
CA ASP A 618 31.83 7.59 1.65
C ASP A 618 30.31 7.59 1.42
N CYS A 619 29.81 8.49 0.59
CA CYS A 619 28.39 8.53 0.20
C CYS A 619 28.04 7.37 -0.74
N PHE A 620 28.91 7.10 -1.70
CA PHE A 620 28.74 5.98 -2.62
C PHE A 620 28.76 4.64 -1.89
N ALA A 621 29.54 4.53 -0.82
CA ALA A 621 29.56 3.35 0.04
C ALA A 621 28.18 3.01 0.61
N LEU A 622 27.36 4.01 0.90
CA LEU A 622 25.98 3.81 1.39
C LEU A 622 25.09 3.17 0.32
N GLU A 623 25.22 3.59 -0.93
CA GLU A 623 24.50 2.99 -2.04
C GLU A 623 24.93 1.53 -2.26
N CYS A 624 26.23 1.26 -2.18
CA CYS A 624 26.77 -0.10 -2.28
C CYS A 624 26.25 -1.01 -1.17
N GLU A 625 26.16 -0.51 0.05
CA GLU A 625 25.63 -1.26 1.18
C GLU A 625 24.15 -1.61 0.96
N ALA A 626 23.35 -0.68 0.41
CA ALA A 626 21.96 -0.92 0.08
C ALA A 626 21.81 -2.06 -0.94
N ILE A 627 22.57 -2.03 -2.02
CA ILE A 627 22.57 -3.09 -3.05
C ILE A 627 22.97 -4.44 -2.43
N LYS A 628 23.99 -4.47 -1.57
CA LYS A 628 24.41 -5.69 -0.88
C LYS A 628 23.29 -6.29 -0.04
N ARG A 629 22.60 -5.47 0.73
CA ARG A 629 21.50 -5.93 1.58
C ARG A 629 20.37 -6.55 0.76
N VAL A 630 20.00 -5.91 -0.33
CA VAL A 630 18.93 -6.41 -1.20
C VAL A 630 19.33 -7.72 -1.87
N ARG A 631 20.53 -7.80 -2.42
CA ARG A 631 20.98 -8.99 -3.14
C ARG A 631 21.34 -10.15 -2.22
N ASN A 632 22.16 -9.88 -1.19
CA ASN A 632 22.78 -10.93 -0.38
C ASN A 632 21.98 -11.30 0.86
N GLN A 633 21.36 -10.31 1.54
CA GLN A 633 20.56 -10.58 2.74
C GLN A 633 19.13 -10.94 2.39
N MET A 634 18.49 -10.17 1.51
CA MET A 634 17.09 -10.41 1.10
C MET A 634 16.98 -11.46 -0.01
N GLY A 635 18.08 -11.81 -0.69
CA GLY A 635 18.09 -12.84 -1.70
C GLY A 635 17.53 -12.43 -3.06
N MET A 636 17.41 -11.13 -3.33
CA MET A 636 16.92 -10.61 -4.61
C MET A 636 18.05 -10.50 -5.64
N THR A 637 18.48 -11.62 -6.18
CA THR A 637 19.60 -11.69 -7.12
C THR A 637 19.26 -11.18 -8.52
N ASN A 638 18.01 -10.86 -8.78
CA ASN A 638 17.56 -10.20 -10.01
C ASN A 638 17.96 -8.73 -10.10
N ILE A 639 18.45 -8.15 -9.02
CA ILE A 639 18.99 -6.78 -9.01
C ILE A 639 20.39 -6.77 -9.63
N GLU A 640 20.58 -5.89 -10.61
CA GLU A 640 21.86 -5.62 -11.26
C GLU A 640 22.24 -4.14 -11.07
N ILE A 641 23.50 -3.83 -11.25
CA ILE A 641 24.02 -2.45 -11.07
C ILE A 641 24.28 -1.82 -12.44
N MET A 642 23.95 -0.53 -12.59
CA MET A 642 24.35 0.29 -13.73
C MET A 642 25.15 1.50 -13.25
N ILE A 643 26.28 1.74 -13.88
CA ILE A 643 27.16 2.88 -13.58
C ILE A 643 26.92 3.97 -14.63
N PRO A 644 26.50 5.18 -14.23
CA PRO A 644 26.29 6.28 -15.14
C PRO A 644 27.56 7.10 -15.40
N PHE A 645 27.62 7.71 -16.54
CA PHE A 645 28.56 8.77 -16.92
C PHE A 645 30.03 8.41 -16.69
N VAL A 646 30.46 7.34 -17.36
CA VAL A 646 31.85 6.89 -17.33
C VAL A 646 32.58 7.49 -18.50
N ARG A 647 33.49 8.45 -18.26
CA ARG A 647 34.16 9.21 -19.33
C ARG A 647 35.33 8.47 -19.94
N THR A 648 36.15 7.86 -19.11
CA THR A 648 37.44 7.24 -19.50
C THR A 648 37.50 5.77 -19.06
N LEU A 649 38.41 5.03 -19.70
CA LEU A 649 38.69 3.65 -19.33
C LEU A 649 39.19 3.56 -17.87
N GLU A 650 39.98 4.53 -17.45
CA GLU A 650 40.50 4.61 -16.07
C GLU A 650 39.37 4.78 -15.06
N GLU A 651 38.41 5.64 -15.32
CA GLU A 651 37.23 5.79 -14.48
C GLU A 651 36.45 4.48 -14.38
N GLY A 652 36.24 3.81 -15.51
CA GLY A 652 35.53 2.52 -15.58
C GLY A 652 36.23 1.46 -14.73
N LYS A 653 37.52 1.33 -14.90
CA LYS A 653 38.34 0.40 -14.11
C LYS A 653 38.26 0.70 -12.61
N ARG A 654 38.39 1.98 -12.27
CA ARG A 654 38.40 2.42 -10.86
C ARG A 654 37.05 2.20 -10.17
N VAL A 655 35.94 2.41 -10.87
CA VAL A 655 34.61 2.16 -10.32
C VAL A 655 34.38 0.67 -10.06
N ILE A 656 34.82 -0.19 -10.97
CA ILE A 656 34.72 -1.66 -10.76
C ILE A 656 35.55 -2.10 -9.57
N GLU A 657 36.78 -1.56 -9.41
CA GLU A 657 37.60 -1.82 -8.24
C GLU A 657 36.91 -1.34 -6.94
N LEU A 658 36.29 -0.17 -6.98
CA LEU A 658 35.59 0.42 -5.83
C LEU A 658 34.36 -0.42 -5.42
N LEU A 659 33.60 -0.91 -6.39
CA LEU A 659 32.50 -1.84 -6.13
C LEU A 659 33.00 -3.12 -5.46
N GLU A 660 34.10 -3.68 -5.94
CA GLU A 660 34.72 -4.88 -5.37
C GLU A 660 35.21 -4.63 -3.95
N GLU A 661 35.81 -3.47 -3.66
CA GLU A 661 36.21 -3.05 -2.31
C GLU A 661 35.01 -3.02 -1.35
N HIS A 662 33.82 -2.69 -1.84
CA HIS A 662 32.57 -2.68 -1.07
C HIS A 662 31.81 -4.01 -1.09
N GLY A 663 32.42 -5.09 -1.59
CA GLY A 663 31.83 -6.42 -1.59
C GLY A 663 30.87 -6.70 -2.77
N LEU A 664 30.93 -5.89 -3.82
CA LEU A 664 30.11 -6.05 -5.02
C LEU A 664 31.00 -6.44 -6.21
N LYS A 665 31.41 -7.72 -6.22
CA LYS A 665 32.27 -8.27 -7.27
C LYS A 665 31.44 -8.81 -8.42
N ARG A 666 31.80 -8.42 -9.67
CA ARG A 666 31.16 -8.94 -10.88
C ARG A 666 31.23 -10.49 -10.88
N GLY A 667 30.10 -11.11 -11.23
CA GLY A 667 29.98 -12.57 -11.31
C GLY A 667 29.69 -13.26 -9.97
N GLU A 668 29.96 -12.64 -8.84
CA GLU A 668 29.64 -13.22 -7.54
C GLU A 668 28.13 -13.20 -7.29
N ASN A 669 27.55 -14.36 -6.98
CA ASN A 669 26.09 -14.55 -6.88
C ASN A 669 25.34 -14.09 -8.14
N GLY A 670 26.00 -14.20 -9.31
CA GLY A 670 25.41 -13.78 -10.57
C GLY A 670 25.32 -12.26 -10.78
N LEU A 671 26.04 -11.45 -9.97
CA LEU A 671 26.03 -10.00 -10.12
C LEU A 671 26.56 -9.57 -11.48
N LYS A 672 25.76 -8.76 -12.18
CA LYS A 672 26.17 -8.08 -13.40
C LYS A 672 26.28 -6.60 -13.15
N VAL A 673 27.32 -6.00 -13.70
CA VAL A 673 27.53 -4.54 -13.66
C VAL A 673 27.48 -4.02 -15.09
N ILE A 674 26.47 -3.23 -15.37
CA ILE A 674 26.18 -2.64 -16.68
C ILE A 674 26.73 -1.21 -16.71
N MET A 675 27.26 -0.79 -17.83
CA MET A 675 27.67 0.61 -18.02
C MET A 675 26.62 1.36 -18.83
N MET A 676 26.27 2.56 -18.41
CA MET A 676 25.45 3.43 -19.22
C MET A 676 26.32 3.99 -20.36
N CYS A 677 25.99 3.65 -21.60
CA CYS A 677 26.66 4.14 -22.79
C CYS A 677 25.99 5.45 -23.20
N GLU A 678 26.59 6.58 -22.80
CA GLU A 678 25.96 7.89 -22.94
C GLU A 678 26.92 9.01 -23.31
N LEU A 679 28.21 8.68 -23.48
CA LEU A 679 29.22 9.62 -24.03
C LEU A 679 29.75 9.05 -25.32
N PRO A 680 30.15 9.93 -26.32
CA PRO A 680 30.79 9.44 -27.55
C PRO A 680 32.00 8.55 -27.30
N SER A 681 32.81 8.83 -26.28
CA SER A 681 33.95 7.98 -25.90
C SER A 681 33.55 6.54 -25.61
N ASN A 682 32.35 6.32 -25.04
CA ASN A 682 31.86 4.97 -24.70
C ASN A 682 31.65 4.12 -25.96
N ALA A 683 31.09 4.68 -27.01
CA ALA A 683 30.89 4.03 -28.30
C ALA A 683 32.21 3.83 -29.05
N LEU A 684 33.07 4.83 -29.04
CA LEU A 684 34.37 4.77 -29.71
C LEU A 684 35.30 3.71 -29.12
N LEU A 685 35.26 3.53 -27.79
CA LEU A 685 36.08 2.57 -27.05
C LEU A 685 35.24 1.43 -26.49
N ALA A 686 34.17 1.05 -27.16
CA ALA A 686 33.21 0.08 -26.68
C ALA A 686 33.84 -1.26 -26.32
N ASP A 687 34.76 -1.75 -27.16
CA ASP A 687 35.43 -3.02 -26.92
C ASP A 687 36.22 -3.00 -25.60
N GLU A 688 36.97 -1.95 -25.37
CA GLU A 688 37.80 -1.77 -24.18
C GLU A 688 36.97 -1.57 -22.91
N PHE A 689 35.87 -0.80 -22.96
CA PHE A 689 34.97 -0.63 -21.84
C PHE A 689 34.32 -1.95 -21.44
N LEU A 690 33.97 -2.79 -22.41
CA LEU A 690 33.32 -4.07 -22.14
C LEU A 690 34.24 -5.12 -21.51
N GLU A 691 35.53 -4.85 -21.36
CA GLU A 691 36.43 -5.66 -20.53
C GLU A 691 36.08 -5.49 -19.04
N TYR A 692 35.62 -4.29 -18.65
CA TYR A 692 35.30 -3.95 -17.25
C TYR A 692 33.82 -4.15 -16.91
N PHE A 693 32.92 -4.13 -17.89
CA PHE A 693 31.49 -4.18 -17.69
C PHE A 693 30.86 -5.39 -18.39
N ASP A 694 29.72 -5.83 -17.89
CA ASP A 694 28.99 -6.99 -18.39
C ASP A 694 28.04 -6.67 -19.57
N GLY A 695 27.91 -5.40 -19.90
CA GLY A 695 27.10 -4.93 -21.01
C GLY A 695 26.89 -3.43 -20.99
N PHE A 696 26.12 -2.97 -21.97
CA PHE A 696 25.74 -1.56 -22.10
C PHE A 696 24.24 -1.38 -21.94
N SER A 697 23.86 -0.29 -21.30
CA SER A 697 22.54 0.32 -21.44
C SER A 697 22.72 1.70 -22.04
N ILE A 698 22.16 1.91 -23.23
CA ILE A 698 22.39 3.14 -23.98
C ILE A 698 21.51 4.26 -23.41
N GLY A 699 22.15 5.33 -22.95
CA GLY A 699 21.49 6.58 -22.53
C GLY A 699 21.48 7.58 -23.67
N SER A 700 20.54 7.42 -24.59
CA SER A 700 20.50 8.20 -25.82
C SER A 700 20.27 9.69 -25.63
N ASN A 701 19.68 10.12 -24.52
CA ASN A 701 19.47 11.54 -24.21
C ASN A 701 20.80 12.27 -24.05
N ASP A 702 21.63 11.83 -23.12
CA ASP A 702 22.94 12.43 -22.89
C ASP A 702 23.87 12.24 -24.08
N LEU A 703 23.84 11.10 -24.74
CA LEU A 703 24.63 10.82 -25.92
C LEU A 703 24.31 11.83 -27.03
N THR A 704 23.05 12.13 -27.25
CA THR A 704 22.62 13.12 -28.26
C THR A 704 23.10 14.53 -27.92
N GLN A 705 22.91 14.94 -26.65
CA GLN A 705 23.37 16.25 -26.21
C GLN A 705 24.88 16.42 -26.39
N LEU A 706 25.65 15.43 -25.99
CA LEU A 706 27.11 15.50 -26.04
C LEU A 706 27.66 15.35 -27.46
N THR A 707 27.04 14.53 -28.29
CA THR A 707 27.46 14.35 -29.69
C THR A 707 27.17 15.57 -30.54
N LEU A 708 25.99 16.16 -30.40
CA LEU A 708 25.61 17.36 -31.17
C LEU A 708 26.06 18.67 -30.52
N GLY A 709 26.59 18.61 -29.29
CA GLY A 709 27.05 19.80 -28.56
C GLY A 709 25.92 20.76 -28.26
N LEU A 710 24.76 20.27 -27.87
CA LEU A 710 23.60 21.10 -27.57
C LEU A 710 23.04 20.84 -26.18
N ASP A 711 22.48 21.89 -25.59
CA ASP A 711 21.75 21.82 -24.34
C ASP A 711 20.25 21.59 -24.62
N ARG A 712 19.73 20.45 -24.27
CA ARG A 712 18.33 20.06 -24.44
C ARG A 712 17.35 21.04 -23.78
N ASP A 713 17.78 21.66 -22.66
CA ASP A 713 16.94 22.59 -21.90
C ASP A 713 16.96 24.01 -22.39
N SER A 714 17.85 24.31 -23.39
CA SER A 714 17.89 25.61 -24.01
C SER A 714 16.75 25.73 -25.04
N GLY A 715 15.76 26.56 -24.75
CA GLY A 715 14.61 26.76 -25.62
C GLY A 715 14.95 27.25 -27.04
N LEU A 716 16.09 27.86 -27.19
CA LEU A 716 16.55 28.42 -28.52
C LEU A 716 16.99 27.31 -29.47
N ILE A 717 17.57 26.22 -28.96
CA ILE A 717 18.16 25.17 -29.80
C ILE A 717 17.61 23.78 -29.51
N ALA A 718 16.65 23.64 -28.56
CA ALA A 718 16.06 22.36 -28.21
C ALA A 718 15.43 21.62 -29.40
N HIS A 719 14.97 22.34 -30.42
CA HIS A 719 14.43 21.80 -31.65
C HIS A 719 15.46 21.00 -32.48
N LEU A 720 16.76 21.19 -32.25
CA LEU A 720 17.83 20.43 -32.92
C LEU A 720 18.06 19.07 -32.25
N PHE A 721 17.49 18.86 -31.07
CA PHE A 721 17.61 17.59 -30.34
C PHE A 721 16.76 16.50 -31.00
N ASP A 722 17.42 15.51 -31.61
CA ASP A 722 16.79 14.37 -32.22
C ASP A 722 17.69 13.15 -32.05
N GLU A 723 17.25 12.17 -31.26
CA GLU A 723 18.00 10.94 -31.01
C GLU A 723 18.14 10.08 -32.28
N ARG A 724 17.35 10.36 -33.31
CA ARG A 724 17.45 9.69 -34.65
C ARG A 724 18.47 10.31 -35.57
N ASN A 725 19.17 11.33 -35.14
CA ASN A 725 20.19 11.98 -35.96
C ASN A 725 21.22 10.96 -36.47
N PRO A 726 21.69 11.04 -37.76
CA PRO A 726 22.65 10.07 -38.32
C PRO A 726 23.94 9.90 -37.52
N ALA A 727 24.44 10.98 -36.88
CA ALA A 727 25.63 10.90 -36.03
C ALA A 727 25.38 10.01 -34.79
N ILE A 728 24.21 10.13 -34.21
CA ILE A 728 23.82 9.30 -33.06
C ILE A 728 23.66 7.86 -33.51
N LYS A 729 22.96 7.59 -34.59
CA LYS A 729 22.78 6.23 -35.13
C LYS A 729 24.12 5.54 -35.44
N LYS A 730 25.11 6.25 -35.88
CA LYS A 730 26.46 5.67 -36.09
C LYS A 730 27.08 5.22 -34.78
N LEU A 731 27.02 6.06 -33.76
CA LEU A 731 27.54 5.71 -32.43
C LEU A 731 26.78 4.56 -31.80
N LEU A 732 25.44 4.53 -31.91
CA LEU A 732 24.60 3.44 -31.43
C LEU A 732 24.94 2.13 -32.13
N SER A 733 25.11 2.15 -33.46
CA SER A 733 25.48 0.97 -34.23
C SER A 733 26.84 0.42 -33.80
N MET A 734 27.83 1.29 -33.55
CA MET A 734 29.13 0.87 -33.01
C MET A 734 29.00 0.15 -31.67
N ALA A 735 28.26 0.73 -30.73
CA ALA A 735 28.08 0.16 -29.42
C ALA A 735 27.34 -1.18 -29.47
N ILE A 736 26.25 -1.26 -30.23
CA ILE A 736 25.43 -2.47 -30.36
C ILE A 736 26.25 -3.59 -31.00
N GLN A 737 26.88 -3.35 -32.12
CA GLN A 737 27.64 -4.38 -32.85
C GLN A 737 28.84 -4.89 -32.04
N THR A 738 29.54 -4.00 -31.34
CA THR A 738 30.67 -4.38 -30.49
C THR A 738 30.22 -5.27 -29.34
N ALA A 739 29.14 -4.88 -28.65
CA ALA A 739 28.61 -5.69 -27.54
C ALA A 739 28.17 -7.08 -28.01
N LYS A 740 27.48 -7.16 -29.12
CA LYS A 740 27.05 -8.44 -29.70
C LYS A 740 28.26 -9.31 -30.10
N ALA A 741 29.26 -8.75 -30.73
CA ALA A 741 30.47 -9.49 -31.10
C ALA A 741 31.20 -10.06 -29.88
N LYS A 742 31.13 -9.41 -28.73
CA LYS A 742 31.71 -9.87 -27.47
C LYS A 742 30.77 -10.78 -26.66
N GLY A 743 29.56 -11.04 -27.12
CA GLY A 743 28.56 -11.80 -26.38
C GLY A 743 28.07 -11.10 -25.13
N LYS A 744 28.15 -9.78 -25.11
CA LYS A 744 27.72 -8.95 -23.96
C LYS A 744 26.32 -8.37 -24.20
N TYR A 745 25.61 -8.10 -23.13
CA TYR A 745 24.28 -7.48 -23.17
C TYR A 745 24.35 -6.07 -23.72
N VAL A 746 23.36 -5.70 -24.53
CA VAL A 746 23.16 -4.29 -24.95
C VAL A 746 21.67 -3.98 -25.02
N GLY A 747 21.26 -3.00 -24.25
CA GLY A 747 19.90 -2.47 -24.25
C GLY A 747 19.92 -0.96 -24.38
N ILE A 748 18.75 -0.35 -24.52
CA ILE A 748 18.58 1.10 -24.53
C ILE A 748 17.56 1.51 -23.48
N CYS A 749 17.82 2.60 -22.76
CA CYS A 749 16.94 3.14 -21.73
C CYS A 749 16.62 4.63 -21.90
N GLY A 750 17.10 5.26 -22.97
CA GLY A 750 16.77 6.66 -23.28
C GLY A 750 15.33 6.84 -23.73
N GLN A 751 14.90 8.08 -23.88
CA GLN A 751 13.53 8.44 -24.26
C GLN A 751 13.19 8.16 -25.73
N GLY A 752 14.21 8.05 -26.59
CA GLY A 752 14.02 7.92 -28.02
C GLY A 752 13.01 6.87 -28.45
N PRO A 753 13.12 5.60 -27.98
CA PRO A 753 12.17 4.55 -28.36
C PRO A 753 10.74 4.80 -27.86
N SER A 754 10.57 5.48 -26.73
CA SER A 754 9.26 5.87 -26.21
C SER A 754 8.63 7.00 -27.02
N ASP A 755 9.46 7.94 -27.49
CA ASP A 755 9.01 9.11 -28.25
C ASP A 755 8.82 8.80 -29.74
N HIS A 756 9.60 7.84 -30.30
CA HIS A 756 9.65 7.54 -31.74
C HIS A 756 9.63 6.03 -31.98
N GLU A 757 8.51 5.51 -32.43
CA GLU A 757 8.33 4.08 -32.73
C GLU A 757 9.26 3.60 -33.87
N ASP A 758 9.49 4.46 -34.87
CA ASP A 758 10.40 4.16 -35.98
C ASP A 758 11.85 3.96 -35.50
N PHE A 759 12.25 4.73 -34.48
CA PHE A 759 13.56 4.57 -33.84
C PHE A 759 13.66 3.23 -33.10
N ALA A 760 12.61 2.82 -32.39
CA ALA A 760 12.54 1.52 -31.75
C ALA A 760 12.70 0.39 -32.76
N ALA A 761 12.02 0.47 -33.89
CA ALA A 761 12.13 -0.53 -34.98
C ALA A 761 13.56 -0.58 -35.54
N TRP A 762 14.20 0.57 -35.76
CA TRP A 762 15.60 0.63 -36.24
C TRP A 762 16.55 -0.08 -35.27
N LEU A 763 16.38 0.13 -33.95
CA LEU A 763 17.21 -0.51 -32.92
C LEU A 763 17.08 -2.04 -32.96
N VAL A 764 15.88 -2.53 -33.17
CA VAL A 764 15.63 -3.99 -33.30
C VAL A 764 16.34 -4.53 -34.53
N GLU A 765 16.32 -3.80 -35.65
CA GLU A 765 17.06 -4.18 -36.87
C GLU A 765 18.57 -4.24 -36.63
N GLN A 766 19.10 -3.41 -35.74
CA GLN A 766 20.51 -3.44 -35.33
C GLN A 766 20.85 -4.66 -34.45
N GLY A 767 19.84 -5.36 -33.97
CA GLY A 767 20.01 -6.55 -33.13
C GLY A 767 20.14 -6.26 -31.64
N ILE A 768 19.58 -5.15 -31.16
CA ILE A 768 19.59 -4.81 -29.73
C ILE A 768 18.88 -5.89 -28.89
N ASP A 769 19.37 -6.17 -27.70
CA ASP A 769 18.81 -7.22 -26.85
C ASP A 769 17.52 -6.78 -26.15
N SER A 770 17.43 -5.50 -25.76
CA SER A 770 16.24 -4.98 -25.09
C SER A 770 16.00 -3.50 -25.41
N VAL A 771 14.73 -3.14 -25.33
CA VAL A 771 14.28 -1.74 -25.42
C VAL A 771 13.50 -1.46 -24.15
N SER A 772 13.99 -0.51 -23.35
CA SER A 772 13.30 -0.05 -22.13
C SER A 772 12.43 1.15 -22.45
N LEU A 773 11.17 1.07 -22.08
CA LEU A 773 10.17 2.06 -22.40
C LEU A 773 9.57 2.64 -21.12
N ASN A 774 9.08 3.87 -21.22
CA ASN A 774 8.24 4.40 -20.16
C ASN A 774 6.96 3.55 -20.09
N PRO A 775 6.44 3.25 -18.89
CA PRO A 775 5.29 2.36 -18.74
C PRO A 775 4.09 2.73 -19.61
N ASP A 776 3.85 4.02 -19.81
CA ASP A 776 2.74 4.53 -20.62
C ASP A 776 2.85 4.24 -22.11
N THR A 777 4.04 3.93 -22.60
CA THR A 777 4.29 3.65 -24.04
C THR A 777 4.48 2.15 -24.33
N VAL A 778 4.52 1.30 -23.32
CA VAL A 778 4.85 -0.13 -23.47
C VAL A 778 3.90 -0.83 -24.45
N LEU A 779 2.60 -0.73 -24.23
CA LEU A 779 1.62 -1.46 -25.05
C LEU A 779 1.58 -0.98 -26.51
N GLU A 780 1.56 0.32 -26.73
CA GLU A 780 1.56 0.91 -28.07
C GLU A 780 2.81 0.52 -28.87
N THR A 781 3.97 0.70 -28.27
CA THR A 781 5.24 0.41 -28.93
C THR A 781 5.38 -1.09 -29.19
N TRP A 782 4.96 -1.93 -28.25
CA TRP A 782 4.97 -3.38 -28.42
C TRP A 782 4.15 -3.83 -29.63
N LEU A 783 2.91 -3.33 -29.73
CA LEU A 783 2.02 -3.66 -30.86
C LEU A 783 2.56 -3.12 -32.18
N TYR A 784 3.11 -1.93 -32.21
CA TYR A 784 3.74 -1.34 -33.38
C TYR A 784 4.91 -2.23 -33.86
N LEU A 785 5.80 -2.62 -32.95
CA LEU A 785 6.96 -3.46 -33.28
C LEU A 785 6.53 -4.82 -33.81
N ALA A 786 5.54 -5.46 -33.20
CA ALA A 786 5.03 -6.73 -33.64
C ALA A 786 4.50 -6.67 -35.07
N LYS A 787 3.76 -5.61 -35.39
CA LYS A 787 3.23 -5.38 -36.74
C LYS A 787 4.34 -5.08 -37.73
N LYS A 788 5.28 -4.21 -37.39
CA LYS A 788 6.39 -3.77 -38.25
C LYS A 788 7.33 -4.93 -38.57
N LEU A 789 7.62 -5.79 -37.63
CA LEU A 789 8.55 -6.92 -37.79
C LEU A 789 7.88 -8.14 -38.46
N ALA A 790 6.55 -8.21 -38.53
CA ALA A 790 5.85 -9.23 -39.26
C ALA A 790 5.81 -8.99 -40.79
N ASP A 791 5.98 -7.72 -41.21
CA ASP A 791 6.10 -7.28 -42.61
C ASP A 791 7.56 -7.39 -43.11
#